data_619fec9353661d0d8df4570aea7582ee
#
_entry.id   619fec9353661d0d8df4570aea7582ee
#
_cell.length_a   1.000
_cell.length_b   1.000
_cell.length_c   1.000
_cell.angle_alpha   90.00
_cell.angle_beta   90.00
_cell.angle_gamma   90.00
#
_symmetry.space_group_name_H-M   'P 1'
#
loop_
_entity.id
_entity.type
_entity.pdbx_description
1 polymer ?
#
loop_
_entity_poly.entity_id
_entity_poly.type
_entity_poly.pdbx_seq_one_letter_code
_entity_poly.pdbx_strand_id
1 'polypeptide(L)'
;MKPIKNTITYSICLSMSLLSQTFAQETTVLDEIKVSTENSNYSTQNDNYYKTKSQSATKTDTPIRETPQSVQVVSNEIIKELNAVKIEDVLDYTSGVSRQNNFAGMWDNFSIRGFAGNENTGMSLLKNGFADNRGFNAPRDTANIESIEFLKGPSGSLYGNSEPGGTINIVTKQPKFTSEHSIKTDVGSYDFYRMALDSTAPINDNLAYRLNVATEKKGSFRDDIESQRYVVAPSLLYSINDDTFVSYMGEFIEQKAPFDRGIALIDGKNVMNPKNFLGNPDDGDVTLKNQTHQLKLEHYFSDSWSSRMGVAYKNNSLKGFGSEVTPSTKITTDNINLRTRYRDYSSDDIQFQADLQNVTDIKDATNTLLFGVETYRFEQDSILYTNKDTVRVDNIRSNPTYTVLKTGLGSLSTDKYEEQKGVALFVQDEVAYKDFRFLTGLRYDEVRMDNVNHLDSSSVKQNDYAVSPRVGITYLIDDMWSVYTTSGTSFRPNTGTDIDGKTFEPEKSVSIETGLKFESEDKKTGGTLSLYQIQKKNVLMTDPNDPDEKRAAGKVRSKGIEFDFNGKITDNIKANFNYTYTDAKVVEDSTYEGNELLNIPKHTSSVLLMWEDSLSLNSSYGIGTGITYVGRKAGNVNNDFYLPDYTTAKIVSYYKVNKELNFSLNIDNLFDKEYIASSYDRSWLTVGNPRTATLSMTYKF
;
A
#
# COMPACT_ATOMS: atom_id res chain seq x y z
N MET A 1 34.34 -13.92 -25.12
CA MET A 1 33.10 -13.48 -25.76
C MET A 1 32.84 -12.05 -25.34
N LYS A 2 32.70 -11.12 -26.26
CA LYS A 2 32.59 -9.68 -25.96
C LYS A 2 31.18 -9.31 -25.51
N PRO A 3 31.00 -8.35 -24.59
CA PRO A 3 29.69 -7.98 -24.11
C PRO A 3 28.96 -7.03 -25.08
N ILE A 4 27.72 -7.35 -25.38
CA ILE A 4 26.77 -6.44 -26.04
C ILE A 4 26.12 -5.60 -24.91
N LYS A 5 26.66 -4.47 -24.63
CA LYS A 5 26.06 -3.41 -23.80
C LYS A 5 26.16 -2.08 -24.55
N ASN A 6 25.09 -1.31 -24.59
CA ASN A 6 24.97 0.09 -25.03
C ASN A 6 24.34 0.35 -26.42
N THR A 7 23.20 -0.25 -26.76
CA THR A 7 22.49 0.20 -27.98
C THR A 7 21.01 0.60 -27.74
N ILE A 8 20.47 0.41 -26.54
CA ILE A 8 19.04 0.69 -26.28
C ILE A 8 18.81 2.12 -25.74
N THR A 9 19.79 2.74 -25.12
CA THR A 9 19.62 4.06 -24.46
C THR A 9 19.61 5.23 -25.46
N TYR A 10 20.17 5.07 -26.67
CA TYR A 10 20.23 6.16 -27.67
C TYR A 10 19.05 6.18 -28.66
N SER A 11 18.27 5.10 -28.77
CA SER A 11 17.14 5.05 -29.71
C SER A 11 15.87 5.72 -29.19
N ILE A 12 15.72 5.89 -27.88
CA ILE A 12 14.53 6.53 -27.26
C ILE A 12 14.60 8.06 -27.33
N CYS A 13 15.79 8.64 -27.28
CA CYS A 13 15.93 10.11 -27.37
C CYS A 13 15.78 10.66 -28.79
N LEU A 14 15.96 9.85 -29.83
CA LEU A 14 15.91 10.33 -31.22
C LEU A 14 14.49 10.26 -31.82
N SER A 15 13.59 9.48 -31.27
CA SER A 15 12.19 9.37 -31.71
C SER A 15 11.26 10.45 -31.15
N MET A 16 11.65 11.16 -30.10
CA MET A 16 10.86 12.25 -29.53
C MET A 16 11.02 13.60 -30.24
N SER A 17 12.05 13.79 -31.06
CA SER A 17 12.28 15.04 -31.81
C SER A 17 11.52 15.15 -33.13
N LEU A 18 10.79 14.12 -33.54
CA LEU A 18 10.04 14.10 -34.81
C LEU A 18 8.52 14.24 -34.66
N LEU A 19 8.00 14.33 -33.42
CA LEU A 19 6.55 14.46 -33.16
C LEU A 19 6.08 15.89 -32.83
N SER A 20 6.96 16.89 -32.93
CA SER A 20 6.61 18.28 -32.54
C SER A 20 6.26 19.21 -33.72
N GLN A 21 6.06 18.71 -34.91
CA GLN A 21 5.68 19.57 -36.05
C GLN A 21 4.54 19.02 -36.90
N THR A 22 3.37 18.92 -36.36
CA THR A 22 2.10 19.01 -37.09
C THR A 22 0.96 18.80 -36.11
N PHE A 23 0.28 19.85 -35.75
CA PHE A 23 -1.14 19.88 -35.40
C PHE A 23 -1.48 21.25 -34.78
N ALA A 24 -1.53 22.26 -35.64
CA ALA A 24 -2.38 23.42 -35.42
C ALA A 24 -3.57 23.25 -36.36
N GLN A 25 -4.68 22.78 -35.81
CA GLN A 25 -5.97 22.83 -36.51
C GLN A 25 -7.06 23.24 -35.52
N GLU A 26 -7.89 24.15 -35.96
CA GLU A 26 -8.94 24.83 -35.24
C GLU A 26 -9.85 23.88 -34.44
N THR A 27 -10.07 24.22 -33.19
CA THR A 27 -11.03 23.55 -32.30
C THR A 27 -12.45 23.82 -32.77
N THR A 28 -13.06 22.90 -33.47
CA THR A 28 -14.51 22.74 -33.49
C THR A 28 -14.88 22.16 -32.12
N VAL A 29 -15.63 22.91 -31.34
CA VAL A 29 -16.31 22.42 -30.14
C VAL A 29 -17.36 21.43 -30.62
N LEU A 30 -17.04 20.14 -30.57
CA LEU A 30 -18.02 19.09 -30.71
C LEU A 30 -18.81 19.01 -29.40
N ASP A 31 -20.14 18.85 -29.52
CA ASP A 31 -21.03 18.57 -28.40
C ASP A 31 -20.42 17.49 -27.51
N GLU A 32 -20.46 17.70 -26.19
CA GLU A 32 -20.00 16.74 -25.17
C GLU A 32 -20.48 15.34 -25.54
N ILE A 33 -19.53 14.49 -25.93
CA ILE A 33 -19.77 13.04 -25.91
C ILE A 33 -20.14 12.74 -24.45
N LYS A 34 -21.38 12.38 -24.22
CA LYS A 34 -21.82 11.76 -22.98
C LYS A 34 -21.19 10.37 -22.87
N VAL A 35 -19.88 10.31 -22.67
CA VAL A 35 -19.30 9.26 -21.83
C VAL A 35 -20.07 9.43 -20.55
N SER A 36 -20.79 8.40 -20.12
CA SER A 36 -21.69 8.48 -18.97
C SER A 36 -20.90 9.13 -17.82
N THR A 37 -21.07 10.43 -17.67
CA THR A 37 -20.30 11.30 -16.76
C THR A 37 -20.58 10.95 -15.31
N GLU A 38 -21.55 10.07 -15.06
CA GLU A 38 -21.82 9.53 -13.73
C GLU A 38 -20.72 8.61 -13.22
N ASN A 39 -20.00 7.86 -14.08
CA ASN A 39 -18.84 7.07 -13.69
C ASN A 39 -17.50 7.83 -13.81
N SER A 40 -17.46 8.97 -14.52
CA SER A 40 -16.30 9.88 -14.55
C SER A 40 -16.28 10.91 -13.40
N ASN A 41 -17.19 10.81 -12.43
CA ASN A 41 -17.22 11.66 -11.22
C ASN A 41 -15.94 11.58 -10.36
N TYR A 42 -14.99 10.71 -10.73
CA TYR A 42 -13.64 10.73 -10.16
C TYR A 42 -12.78 11.91 -10.62
N SER A 43 -13.08 12.54 -11.77
CA SER A 43 -12.21 13.57 -12.34
C SER A 43 -12.55 15.00 -11.90
N THR A 44 -13.78 15.28 -11.47
CA THR A 44 -14.23 16.64 -11.15
C THR A 44 -14.07 17.07 -9.70
N GLN A 45 -13.67 16.14 -8.78
CA GLN A 45 -13.39 16.42 -7.36
C GLN A 45 -11.89 16.44 -7.03
N ASN A 46 -11.00 16.69 -8.00
CA ASN A 46 -9.56 16.50 -7.85
C ASN A 46 -8.88 17.43 -6.85
N ASP A 47 -9.47 18.57 -6.51
CA ASP A 47 -8.85 19.58 -5.65
C ASP A 47 -9.40 19.59 -4.21
N ASN A 48 -9.91 18.44 -3.73
CA ASN A 48 -10.47 18.34 -2.40
C ASN A 48 -9.85 17.17 -1.59
N TYR A 49 -9.66 17.40 -0.30
CA TYR A 49 -9.20 16.37 0.64
C TYR A 49 -10.23 15.26 0.84
N TYR A 50 -11.52 15.64 0.91
CA TYR A 50 -12.61 14.69 1.11
C TYR A 50 -13.11 14.13 -0.22
N LYS A 51 -13.38 12.83 -0.25
CA LYS A 51 -14.02 12.11 -1.35
C LYS A 51 -15.33 11.49 -0.87
N THR A 52 -16.38 11.63 -1.65
CA THR A 52 -17.73 11.13 -1.32
C THR A 52 -17.94 9.68 -1.71
N LYS A 53 -17.11 9.13 -2.60
CA LYS A 53 -17.21 7.78 -3.13
C LYS A 53 -15.87 7.03 -3.03
N SER A 54 -15.95 5.70 -2.99
CA SER A 54 -14.82 4.79 -3.08
C SER A 54 -15.15 3.69 -4.08
N GLN A 55 -14.20 3.34 -4.96
CA GLN A 55 -14.38 2.28 -5.96
C GLN A 55 -14.45 0.89 -5.36
N SER A 56 -13.85 0.71 -4.20
CA SER A 56 -13.62 -0.62 -3.63
C SER A 56 -14.48 -0.92 -2.39
N ALA A 57 -15.15 0.06 -1.78
CA ALA A 57 -15.87 -0.17 -0.54
C ALA A 57 -17.03 -1.19 -0.70
N THR A 58 -17.75 -1.09 -1.79
CA THR A 58 -18.88 -1.97 -2.12
C THR A 58 -18.79 -2.55 -3.53
N LYS A 59 -17.83 -2.11 -4.36
CA LYS A 59 -17.79 -2.36 -5.82
C LYS A 59 -19.01 -1.81 -6.57
N THR A 60 -19.80 -0.95 -5.94
CA THR A 60 -20.99 -0.26 -6.46
C THR A 60 -20.82 1.25 -6.28
N ASP A 61 -21.76 2.04 -6.74
CA ASP A 61 -21.73 3.52 -6.69
C ASP A 61 -22.18 4.12 -5.34
N THR A 62 -22.31 3.29 -4.30
CA THR A 62 -22.80 3.68 -2.98
C THR A 62 -21.89 4.72 -2.33
N PRO A 63 -22.43 5.90 -1.93
CA PRO A 63 -21.65 6.92 -1.27
C PRO A 63 -21.01 6.45 0.04
N ILE A 64 -19.82 6.98 0.38
CA ILE A 64 -19.11 6.62 1.63
C ILE A 64 -20.00 6.88 2.84
N ARG A 65 -20.79 7.96 2.86
CA ARG A 65 -21.72 8.28 3.95
C ARG A 65 -22.78 7.18 4.16
N GLU A 66 -23.19 6.50 3.09
CA GLU A 66 -24.26 5.48 3.10
C GLU A 66 -23.69 4.06 3.32
N THR A 67 -22.39 3.87 3.10
CA THR A 67 -21.72 2.56 3.25
C THR A 67 -21.58 2.17 4.73
N PRO A 68 -22.00 0.97 5.16
CA PRO A 68 -21.86 0.51 6.55
C PRO A 68 -20.43 0.01 6.84
N GLN A 69 -19.43 0.86 6.66
CA GLN A 69 -18.00 0.55 6.89
C GLN A 69 -17.20 1.84 7.03
N SER A 70 -16.17 1.84 7.86
CA SER A 70 -15.19 2.92 7.87
C SER A 70 -14.34 2.86 6.60
N VAL A 71 -14.42 3.93 5.81
CA VAL A 71 -13.68 4.09 4.55
C VAL A 71 -12.99 5.43 4.58
N GLN A 72 -11.69 5.45 4.32
CA GLN A 72 -10.93 6.67 4.16
C GLN A 72 -10.23 6.69 2.80
N VAL A 73 -10.31 7.80 2.10
CA VAL A 73 -9.67 8.01 0.80
C VAL A 73 -8.63 9.11 0.95
N VAL A 74 -7.37 8.77 0.70
CA VAL A 74 -6.29 9.75 0.54
C VAL A 74 -6.31 10.20 -0.91
N SER A 75 -6.68 11.46 -1.11
CA SER A 75 -6.85 12.05 -2.43
C SER A 75 -5.51 12.42 -3.08
N ASN A 76 -5.51 12.61 -4.41
CA ASN A 76 -4.35 13.10 -5.15
C ASN A 76 -3.86 14.47 -4.63
N GLU A 77 -4.77 15.31 -4.11
CA GLU A 77 -4.41 16.60 -3.53
C GLU A 77 -3.52 16.43 -2.28
N ILE A 78 -3.90 15.53 -1.35
CA ILE A 78 -3.08 15.22 -0.17
C ILE A 78 -1.71 14.63 -0.61
N ILE A 79 -1.70 13.73 -1.59
CA ILE A 79 -0.47 13.13 -2.13
C ILE A 79 0.47 14.22 -2.68
N LYS A 80 -0.06 15.18 -3.43
CA LYS A 80 0.72 16.31 -4.01
C LYS A 80 1.23 17.28 -2.95
N GLU A 81 0.39 17.69 -2.01
CA GLU A 81 0.77 18.65 -0.96
C GLU A 81 1.84 18.08 -0.04
N LEU A 82 1.73 16.79 0.32
CA LEU A 82 2.75 16.09 1.09
C LEU A 82 4.03 15.82 0.30
N ASN A 83 4.03 16.07 -1.01
CA ASN A 83 5.08 15.62 -1.91
C ASN A 83 5.41 14.14 -1.75
N ALA A 84 4.37 13.33 -1.52
CA ALA A 84 4.51 11.90 -1.28
C ALA A 84 5.02 11.18 -2.53
N VAL A 85 6.01 10.31 -2.38
CA VAL A 85 6.64 9.54 -3.44
C VAL A 85 6.29 8.06 -3.35
N LYS A 86 6.01 7.58 -2.14
CA LYS A 86 5.59 6.20 -1.83
C LYS A 86 4.31 6.20 -1.02
N ILE A 87 3.63 5.08 -0.98
CA ILE A 87 2.44 4.91 -0.11
C ILE A 87 2.80 5.16 1.37
N GLU A 88 3.99 4.75 1.79
CA GLU A 88 4.46 4.95 3.17
C GLU A 88 4.41 6.41 3.62
N ASP A 89 4.55 7.37 2.70
CA ASP A 89 4.60 8.81 3.00
C ASP A 89 3.25 9.38 3.43
N VAL A 90 2.13 8.70 3.11
CA VAL A 90 0.77 9.15 3.45
C VAL A 90 0.15 8.41 4.63
N LEU A 91 0.78 7.37 5.17
CA LEU A 91 0.20 6.52 6.22
C LEU A 91 -0.12 7.27 7.50
N ASP A 92 0.69 8.29 7.85
CA ASP A 92 0.48 9.09 9.06
C ASP A 92 -0.84 9.87 9.03
N TYR A 93 -1.40 10.10 7.85
CA TYR A 93 -2.65 10.85 7.65
C TYR A 93 -3.88 9.95 7.51
N THR A 94 -3.76 8.70 7.98
CA THR A 94 -4.81 7.69 7.96
C THR A 94 -4.91 7.03 9.33
N SER A 95 -6.11 6.99 9.93
CA SER A 95 -6.31 6.35 11.23
C SER A 95 -6.19 4.83 11.15
N GLY A 96 -5.77 4.20 12.23
CA GLY A 96 -5.70 2.74 12.37
C GLY A 96 -4.57 2.06 11.59
N VAL A 97 -3.70 2.80 10.90
CA VAL A 97 -2.59 2.26 10.11
C VAL A 97 -1.27 2.41 10.87
N SER A 98 -0.42 1.39 10.83
CA SER A 98 0.90 1.42 11.48
C SER A 98 1.96 0.78 10.58
N ARG A 99 3.17 1.38 10.59
CA ARG A 99 4.34 0.85 9.88
C ARG A 99 4.81 -0.44 10.50
N GLN A 100 5.18 -1.39 9.66
CA GLN A 100 5.86 -2.63 10.01
C GLN A 100 7.30 -2.61 9.47
N ASN A 101 8.07 -3.67 9.71
CA ASN A 101 9.40 -3.79 9.10
C ASN A 101 9.27 -3.88 7.58
N ASN A 102 9.92 -2.98 6.85
CA ASN A 102 9.79 -2.82 5.39
C ASN A 102 10.81 -3.59 4.57
N PHE A 103 11.45 -4.60 5.18
CA PHE A 103 12.41 -5.49 4.49
C PHE A 103 13.50 -4.69 3.75
N ALA A 104 14.23 -3.86 4.49
CA ALA A 104 15.28 -2.99 3.94
C ALA A 104 14.75 -1.97 2.91
N GLY A 105 13.54 -1.49 3.05
CA GLY A 105 12.90 -0.56 2.10
C GLY A 105 12.52 -1.19 0.75
N MET A 106 12.53 -2.53 0.67
CA MET A 106 12.19 -3.29 -0.53
C MET A 106 10.72 -3.71 -0.59
N TRP A 107 9.93 -3.36 0.42
CA TRP A 107 8.57 -3.86 0.55
C TRP A 107 7.65 -2.89 1.29
N ASP A 108 6.42 -2.70 0.76
CA ASP A 108 5.35 -2.01 1.49
C ASP A 108 4.78 -2.93 2.56
N ASN A 109 5.05 -2.66 3.82
CA ASN A 109 4.58 -3.47 4.94
C ASN A 109 3.93 -2.60 6.01
N PHE A 110 2.62 -2.76 6.15
CA PHE A 110 1.78 -1.99 7.05
C PHE A 110 0.86 -2.93 7.84
N SER A 111 0.25 -2.40 8.86
CA SER A 111 -0.89 -3.05 9.54
C SER A 111 -2.07 -2.10 9.56
N ILE A 112 -3.28 -2.65 9.49
CA ILE A 112 -4.51 -1.92 9.78
C ILE A 112 -5.13 -2.53 11.03
N ARG A 113 -5.51 -1.70 12.00
CA ARG A 113 -6.14 -2.12 13.25
C ARG A 113 -5.36 -3.23 13.99
N GLY A 114 -4.04 -3.19 13.88
CA GLY A 114 -3.14 -4.15 14.52
C GLY A 114 -2.88 -5.43 13.72
N PHE A 115 -3.51 -5.65 12.60
CA PHE A 115 -3.27 -6.82 11.76
C PHE A 115 -2.36 -6.45 10.60
N ALA A 116 -1.14 -7.00 10.63
CA ALA A 116 -0.19 -6.97 9.53
C ALA A 116 -0.37 -8.20 8.65
N GLY A 117 0.05 -8.11 7.40
CA GLY A 117 0.19 -9.26 6.56
C GLY A 117 1.31 -10.19 7.02
N ASN A 118 1.43 -11.36 6.42
CA ASN A 118 2.60 -12.20 6.64
C ASN A 118 3.80 -11.71 5.82
N GLU A 119 4.98 -12.27 6.09
CA GLU A 119 6.24 -11.86 5.45
C GLU A 119 6.25 -12.05 3.92
N ASN A 120 5.44 -12.96 3.38
CA ASN A 120 5.46 -13.29 1.95
C ASN A 120 4.34 -12.62 1.15
N THR A 121 3.19 -12.36 1.77
CA THR A 121 2.05 -11.76 1.08
C THR A 121 1.73 -10.34 1.54
N GLY A 122 2.36 -9.87 2.62
CA GLY A 122 2.05 -8.56 3.17
C GLY A 122 0.59 -8.43 3.59
N MET A 123 0.17 -7.21 3.72
CA MET A 123 -1.20 -6.84 3.99
C MET A 123 -2.07 -6.98 2.73
N SER A 124 -3.38 -7.08 2.91
CA SER A 124 -4.33 -7.04 1.78
C SER A 124 -4.22 -5.73 1.04
N LEU A 125 -3.62 -5.78 -0.14
CA LEU A 125 -3.40 -4.64 -0.99
C LEU A 125 -3.90 -4.95 -2.40
N LEU A 126 -4.71 -4.05 -2.93
CA LEU A 126 -5.28 -4.10 -4.25
C LEU A 126 -4.72 -2.98 -5.13
N LYS A 127 -4.74 -3.18 -6.43
CA LYS A 127 -4.52 -2.14 -7.44
C LYS A 127 -5.67 -2.20 -8.45
N ASN A 128 -6.48 -1.15 -8.49
CA ASN A 128 -7.71 -1.10 -9.30
C ASN A 128 -8.65 -2.29 -9.06
N GLY A 129 -8.73 -2.80 -7.82
CA GLY A 129 -9.56 -3.93 -7.43
C GLY A 129 -8.93 -5.31 -7.60
N PHE A 130 -7.78 -5.46 -8.28
CA PHE A 130 -7.04 -6.73 -8.36
C PHE A 130 -6.07 -6.87 -7.19
N ALA A 131 -5.89 -8.09 -6.67
CA ALA A 131 -4.91 -8.35 -5.63
C ALA A 131 -3.49 -8.00 -6.10
N ASP A 132 -2.78 -7.18 -5.31
CA ASP A 132 -1.45 -6.67 -5.63
C ASP A 132 -0.39 -6.97 -4.56
N ASN A 133 -0.70 -7.86 -3.62
CA ASN A 133 0.15 -8.19 -2.47
C ASN A 133 0.88 -9.53 -2.59
N ARG A 134 0.63 -10.35 -3.60
CA ARG A 134 1.30 -11.64 -3.77
C ARG A 134 2.70 -11.45 -4.35
N GLY A 135 3.69 -12.19 -3.81
CA GLY A 135 5.10 -12.12 -4.19
C GLY A 135 5.87 -10.93 -3.60
N PHE A 136 7.14 -10.82 -3.94
CA PHE A 136 8.01 -9.73 -3.49
C PHE A 136 7.82 -8.49 -4.37
N ASN A 137 7.15 -7.48 -3.84
CA ASN A 137 6.71 -6.31 -4.55
C ASN A 137 7.51 -5.07 -4.18
N ALA A 138 8.01 -4.32 -5.18
CA ALA A 138 8.60 -3.00 -4.94
C ALA A 138 7.61 -2.06 -4.25
N PRO A 139 8.08 -1.15 -3.40
CA PRO A 139 7.26 -0.07 -2.88
C PRO A 139 6.58 0.71 -4.01
N ARG A 140 5.25 0.89 -3.89
CA ARG A 140 4.43 1.55 -4.91
C ARG A 140 4.79 3.02 -5.00
N ASP A 141 4.92 3.49 -6.23
CA ASP A 141 5.24 4.87 -6.54
C ASP A 141 3.96 5.68 -6.78
N THR A 142 3.94 6.92 -6.30
CA THR A 142 2.76 7.80 -6.43
C THR A 142 2.61 8.44 -7.80
N ALA A 143 3.56 8.30 -8.72
CA ALA A 143 3.53 8.95 -10.03
C ALA A 143 2.25 8.64 -10.82
N ASN A 144 1.75 7.40 -10.76
CA ASN A 144 0.55 6.95 -11.45
C ASN A 144 -0.67 6.77 -10.52
N ILE A 145 -0.62 7.22 -9.25
CA ILE A 145 -1.70 7.05 -8.27
C ILE A 145 -2.65 8.26 -8.31
N GLU A 146 -3.95 7.99 -8.44
CA GLU A 146 -5.04 8.97 -8.32
C GLU A 146 -5.53 9.09 -6.88
N SER A 147 -5.71 7.95 -6.19
CA SER A 147 -6.11 7.91 -4.79
C SER A 147 -5.70 6.59 -4.14
N ILE A 148 -5.67 6.59 -2.81
CA ILE A 148 -5.44 5.39 -2.00
C ILE A 148 -6.64 5.24 -1.08
N GLU A 149 -7.34 4.12 -1.19
CA GLU A 149 -8.55 3.83 -0.43
C GLU A 149 -8.22 2.85 0.70
N PHE A 150 -8.54 3.21 1.92
CA PHE A 150 -8.38 2.38 3.11
C PHE A 150 -9.77 1.89 3.54
N LEU A 151 -10.04 0.62 3.26
CA LEU A 151 -11.25 -0.08 3.67
C LEU A 151 -10.98 -0.74 5.01
N LYS A 152 -11.50 -0.20 6.10
CA LYS A 152 -11.21 -0.70 7.45
C LYS A 152 -12.27 -1.73 7.86
N GLY A 153 -11.82 -2.81 8.51
CA GLY A 153 -12.71 -3.90 8.96
C GLY A 153 -12.98 -4.98 7.90
N PRO A 154 -14.10 -5.71 8.01
CA PRO A 154 -14.31 -6.94 7.26
C PRO A 154 -14.56 -6.71 5.78
N SER A 155 -13.57 -6.98 4.96
CA SER A 155 -13.68 -6.95 3.49
C SER A 155 -13.69 -8.35 2.85
N GLY A 156 -13.71 -9.42 3.67
CA GLY A 156 -13.64 -10.82 3.22
C GLY A 156 -14.78 -11.25 2.30
N SER A 157 -15.96 -10.68 2.42
CA SER A 157 -17.10 -10.99 1.55
C SER A 157 -16.95 -10.47 0.11
N LEU A 158 -16.08 -9.49 -0.14
CA LEU A 158 -15.80 -8.98 -1.48
C LEU A 158 -14.43 -9.44 -2.00
N TYR A 159 -13.42 -9.48 -1.11
CA TYR A 159 -12.02 -9.68 -1.50
C TYR A 159 -11.42 -10.99 -0.98
N GLY A 160 -12.22 -11.83 -0.27
CA GLY A 160 -11.84 -13.18 0.12
C GLY A 160 -10.65 -13.23 1.06
N ASN A 161 -9.56 -13.82 0.56
CA ASN A 161 -8.30 -13.97 1.28
C ASN A 161 -7.72 -12.61 1.69
N SER A 162 -8.14 -12.10 2.84
CA SER A 162 -7.80 -10.76 3.32
C SER A 162 -7.53 -10.71 4.82
N GLU A 163 -6.68 -9.76 5.23
CA GLU A 163 -6.51 -9.44 6.66
C GLU A 163 -7.77 -8.80 7.23
N PRO A 164 -8.15 -9.17 8.47
CA PRO A 164 -9.40 -8.69 9.06
C PRO A 164 -9.36 -7.21 9.47
N GLY A 165 -8.19 -6.62 9.56
CA GLY A 165 -8.03 -5.20 9.88
C GLY A 165 -8.54 -4.29 8.78
N GLY A 166 -8.39 -4.71 7.54
CA GLY A 166 -8.82 -3.96 6.37
C GLY A 166 -8.05 -4.29 5.10
N THR A 167 -8.39 -3.58 4.05
CA THR A 167 -7.79 -3.69 2.72
C THR A 167 -7.42 -2.30 2.20
N ILE A 168 -6.28 -2.17 1.54
CA ILE A 168 -5.87 -0.95 0.85
C ILE A 168 -6.11 -1.16 -0.65
N ASN A 169 -6.77 -0.22 -1.32
CA ASN A 169 -6.87 -0.22 -2.78
C ASN A 169 -6.18 1.01 -3.36
N ILE A 170 -5.27 0.78 -4.29
CA ILE A 170 -4.62 1.82 -5.06
C ILE A 170 -5.43 2.03 -6.33
N VAL A 171 -5.94 3.24 -6.51
CA VAL A 171 -6.61 3.67 -7.73
C VAL A 171 -5.60 4.40 -8.60
N THR A 172 -5.37 3.91 -9.80
CA THR A 172 -4.42 4.54 -10.74
C THR A 172 -5.11 5.62 -11.57
N LYS A 173 -4.31 6.60 -11.98
CA LYS A 173 -4.74 7.65 -12.89
C LYS A 173 -5.22 7.05 -14.22
N GLN A 174 -6.40 7.46 -14.67
CA GLN A 174 -7.00 7.00 -15.92
C GLN A 174 -6.66 7.93 -17.10
N PRO A 175 -6.62 7.43 -18.35
CA PRO A 175 -6.57 8.26 -19.55
C PRO A 175 -7.75 9.22 -19.63
N LYS A 176 -7.52 10.41 -20.18
CA LYS A 176 -8.53 11.43 -20.41
C LYS A 176 -8.63 11.80 -21.87
N PHE A 177 -9.83 12.16 -22.31
CA PHE A 177 -10.05 12.72 -23.65
C PHE A 177 -9.76 14.23 -23.74
N THR A 178 -9.23 14.82 -22.64
CA THR A 178 -8.65 16.17 -22.61
C THR A 178 -7.13 16.07 -22.50
N SER A 179 -6.41 16.92 -23.23
CA SER A 179 -4.93 16.92 -23.17
C SER A 179 -4.45 17.61 -21.91
N GLU A 180 -3.66 16.88 -21.11
CA GLU A 180 -3.02 17.39 -19.89
C GLU A 180 -1.61 16.81 -19.83
N HIS A 181 -0.61 17.67 -19.75
CA HIS A 181 0.79 17.26 -19.67
C HIS A 181 1.49 18.01 -18.54
N SER A 182 2.33 17.31 -17.79
CA SER A 182 3.15 17.94 -16.76
C SER A 182 4.47 17.23 -16.55
N ILE A 183 5.48 18.02 -16.20
CA ILE A 183 6.76 17.53 -15.73
C ILE A 183 6.94 18.08 -14.32
N LYS A 184 7.31 17.20 -13.39
CA LYS A 184 7.68 17.56 -12.03
C LYS A 184 9.15 17.19 -11.80
N THR A 185 9.91 18.09 -11.18
CA THR A 185 11.27 17.86 -10.73
C THR A 185 11.39 18.14 -9.24
N ASP A 186 12.03 17.25 -8.51
CA ASP A 186 12.28 17.37 -7.08
C ASP A 186 13.78 17.33 -6.81
N VAL A 187 14.25 18.21 -5.94
CA VAL A 187 15.63 18.24 -5.41
C VAL A 187 15.55 18.39 -3.91
N GLY A 188 16.27 17.54 -3.19
CA GLY A 188 16.15 17.52 -1.73
C GLY A 188 17.42 17.11 -1.00
N SER A 189 17.31 17.06 0.32
CA SER A 189 18.36 16.62 1.23
C SER A 189 18.83 15.20 0.89
N TYR A 190 20.09 14.91 1.19
CA TYR A 190 20.72 13.60 0.98
C TYR A 190 20.73 13.20 -0.50
N ASP A 191 21.15 14.09 -1.38
CA ASP A 191 21.28 13.85 -2.81
C ASP A 191 20.00 13.27 -3.45
N PHE A 192 18.85 13.77 -3.00
CA PHE A 192 17.55 13.38 -3.55
C PHE A 192 17.28 14.15 -4.84
N TYR A 193 17.14 13.41 -5.94
CA TYR A 193 16.78 13.92 -7.26
C TYR A 193 15.69 13.04 -7.85
N ARG A 194 14.60 13.67 -8.28
CA ARG A 194 13.51 12.97 -8.94
C ARG A 194 12.96 13.78 -10.09
N MET A 195 12.59 13.10 -11.16
CA MET A 195 11.83 13.67 -12.28
C MET A 195 10.63 12.77 -12.57
N ALA A 196 9.47 13.37 -12.78
CA ALA A 196 8.25 12.66 -13.11
C ALA A 196 7.51 13.35 -14.26
N LEU A 197 7.04 12.57 -15.23
CA LEU A 197 6.20 12.98 -16.35
C LEU A 197 4.79 12.39 -16.13
N ASP A 198 3.76 13.18 -16.36
CA ASP A 198 2.39 12.75 -16.49
C ASP A 198 1.80 13.36 -17.77
N SER A 199 1.39 12.51 -18.70
CA SER A 199 0.90 12.94 -20.01
C SER A 199 -0.33 12.13 -20.38
N THR A 200 -1.44 12.81 -20.66
CA THR A 200 -2.69 12.20 -21.14
C THR A 200 -3.28 13.05 -22.27
N ALA A 201 -3.84 12.39 -23.27
CA ALA A 201 -4.54 13.05 -24.37
C ALA A 201 -5.38 12.02 -25.16
N PRO A 202 -6.38 12.46 -25.95
CA PRO A 202 -7.00 11.64 -26.95
C PRO A 202 -6.00 11.32 -28.07
N ILE A 203 -6.01 10.08 -28.55
CA ILE A 203 -5.36 9.68 -29.81
C ILE A 203 -6.35 9.89 -30.96
N ASN A 204 -7.62 9.64 -30.70
CA ASN A 204 -8.78 9.95 -31.55
C ASN A 204 -10.04 10.02 -30.67
N ASP A 205 -11.20 10.18 -31.26
CA ASP A 205 -12.48 10.36 -30.56
C ASP A 205 -12.84 9.20 -29.62
N ASN A 206 -12.30 8.00 -29.88
CA ASN A 206 -12.63 6.78 -29.11
C ASN A 206 -11.46 6.23 -28.29
N LEU A 207 -10.24 6.73 -28.48
CA LEU A 207 -9.05 6.20 -27.84
C LEU A 207 -8.26 7.31 -27.16
N ALA A 208 -8.06 7.19 -25.86
CA ALA A 208 -7.20 8.07 -25.08
C ALA A 208 -6.03 7.29 -24.47
N TYR A 209 -4.89 7.96 -24.27
CA TYR A 209 -3.74 7.41 -23.58
C TYR A 209 -3.41 8.20 -22.30
N ARG A 210 -2.73 7.56 -21.38
CA ARG A 210 -1.95 8.19 -20.33
C ARG A 210 -0.62 7.49 -20.15
N LEU A 211 0.44 8.27 -19.95
CA LEU A 211 1.78 7.79 -19.66
C LEU A 211 2.31 8.51 -18.43
N ASN A 212 2.61 7.74 -17.39
CA ASN A 212 3.35 8.22 -16.23
C ASN A 212 4.75 7.61 -16.25
N VAL A 213 5.78 8.45 -16.11
CA VAL A 213 7.19 8.03 -16.03
C VAL A 213 7.83 8.72 -14.83
N ALA A 214 8.59 8.01 -14.04
CA ALA A 214 9.38 8.61 -12.98
C ALA A 214 10.75 7.97 -12.89
N THR A 215 11.76 8.79 -12.57
CA THR A 215 13.11 8.35 -12.22
C THR A 215 13.54 9.04 -10.93
N GLU A 216 14.17 8.29 -10.06
CA GLU A 216 14.62 8.74 -8.74
C GLU A 216 16.03 8.25 -8.46
N LYS A 217 16.85 9.14 -7.93
CA LYS A 217 18.12 8.82 -7.26
C LYS A 217 18.06 9.45 -5.88
N LYS A 218 18.36 8.68 -4.84
CA LYS A 218 18.30 9.12 -3.45
C LYS A 218 19.44 8.53 -2.64
N GLY A 219 20.27 9.39 -2.06
CA GLY A 219 21.16 9.02 -1.00
C GLY A 219 20.43 8.85 0.33
N SER A 220 21.16 8.64 1.39
CA SER A 220 20.61 8.43 2.73
C SER A 220 21.40 9.24 3.77
N PHE A 221 20.78 9.51 4.92
CA PHE A 221 21.48 9.95 6.11
C PHE A 221 22.31 8.81 6.74
N ARG A 222 22.06 7.57 6.35
CA ARG A 222 22.81 6.38 6.71
C ARG A 222 23.99 6.22 5.77
N ASP A 223 25.13 5.85 6.33
CA ASP A 223 26.37 5.66 5.57
C ASP A 223 26.19 4.52 4.55
N ASP A 224 26.86 4.64 3.40
CA ASP A 224 26.91 3.62 2.34
C ASP A 224 25.54 3.22 1.70
N ILE A 225 24.50 4.03 1.87
CA ILE A 225 23.17 3.75 1.33
C ILE A 225 22.81 4.76 0.24
N GLU A 226 22.63 4.27 -0.97
CA GLU A 226 22.04 5.00 -2.10
C GLU A 226 21.00 4.12 -2.78
N SER A 227 19.92 4.69 -3.27
CA SER A 227 18.89 3.98 -4.00
C SER A 227 18.57 4.62 -5.34
N GLN A 228 18.19 3.79 -6.31
CA GLN A 228 17.71 4.23 -7.61
C GLN A 228 16.38 3.54 -7.91
N ARG A 229 15.43 4.29 -8.49
CA ARG A 229 14.14 3.74 -8.89
C ARG A 229 13.68 4.31 -10.23
N TYR A 230 13.10 3.45 -11.04
CA TYR A 230 12.51 3.76 -12.34
C TYR A 230 11.10 3.23 -12.38
N VAL A 231 10.17 4.05 -12.89
CA VAL A 231 8.76 3.71 -13.05
C VAL A 231 8.31 4.11 -14.45
N VAL A 232 7.61 3.20 -15.13
CA VAL A 232 6.94 3.49 -16.40
C VAL A 232 5.55 2.88 -16.32
N ALA A 233 4.51 3.70 -16.43
CA ALA A 233 3.13 3.25 -16.32
C ALA A 233 2.29 3.78 -17.50
N PRO A 234 2.23 3.04 -18.64
CA PRO A 234 1.36 3.33 -19.77
C PRO A 234 -0.07 2.86 -19.47
N SER A 235 -1.07 3.62 -19.89
CA SER A 235 -2.46 3.19 -19.91
C SER A 235 -3.22 3.68 -21.13
N LEU A 236 -4.24 2.93 -21.52
CA LEU A 236 -5.11 3.21 -22.65
C LEU A 236 -6.57 3.04 -22.23
N LEU A 237 -7.44 3.89 -22.74
CA LEU A 237 -8.90 3.79 -22.62
C LEU A 237 -9.50 3.84 -24.01
N TYR A 238 -10.20 2.79 -24.40
CA TYR A 238 -10.89 2.69 -25.68
C TYR A 238 -12.39 2.56 -25.47
N SER A 239 -13.15 3.51 -25.99
CA SER A 239 -14.62 3.45 -26.09
C SER A 239 -14.98 2.74 -27.38
N ILE A 240 -15.50 1.51 -27.29
CA ILE A 240 -15.97 0.76 -28.46
C ILE A 240 -17.26 1.42 -28.97
N ASN A 241 -18.13 1.80 -28.04
CA ASN A 241 -19.34 2.57 -28.23
C ASN A 241 -19.72 3.22 -26.89
N ASP A 242 -20.89 3.88 -26.80
CA ASP A 242 -21.34 4.61 -25.61
C ASP A 242 -21.54 3.71 -24.39
N ASP A 243 -21.73 2.41 -24.59
CA ASP A 243 -22.03 1.42 -23.55
C ASP A 243 -20.86 0.47 -23.26
N THR A 244 -19.76 0.52 -24.01
CA THR A 244 -18.69 -0.48 -23.94
C THR A 244 -17.31 0.16 -23.93
N PHE A 245 -16.57 -0.10 -22.85
CA PHE A 245 -15.25 0.46 -22.63
C PHE A 245 -14.21 -0.64 -22.38
N VAL A 246 -13.03 -0.49 -22.97
CA VAL A 246 -11.88 -1.34 -22.70
C VAL A 246 -10.76 -0.47 -22.16
N SER A 247 -10.21 -0.81 -21.01
CA SER A 247 -9.07 -0.13 -20.44
C SER A 247 -7.88 -1.09 -20.26
N TYR A 248 -6.69 -0.59 -20.58
CA TYR A 248 -5.43 -1.27 -20.31
C TYR A 248 -4.59 -0.40 -19.38
N MET A 249 -3.95 -1.04 -18.38
CA MET A 249 -2.95 -0.42 -17.50
C MET A 249 -1.73 -1.32 -17.43
N GLY A 250 -0.56 -0.78 -17.78
CA GLY A 250 0.74 -1.36 -17.54
C GLY A 250 1.49 -0.61 -16.45
N GLU A 251 2.35 -1.31 -15.70
CA GLU A 251 3.26 -0.69 -14.74
C GLU A 251 4.55 -1.51 -14.67
N PHE A 252 5.69 -0.83 -14.80
CA PHE A 252 7.02 -1.40 -14.72
C PHE A 252 7.81 -0.60 -13.68
N ILE A 253 8.30 -1.29 -12.64
CA ILE A 253 9.11 -0.70 -11.57
C ILE A 253 10.43 -1.47 -11.50
N GLU A 254 11.55 -0.76 -11.48
CA GLU A 254 12.86 -1.29 -11.08
C GLU A 254 13.39 -0.44 -9.93
N GLN A 255 13.75 -1.09 -8.81
CA GLN A 255 14.41 -0.46 -7.68
C GLN A 255 15.73 -1.18 -7.38
N LYS A 256 16.79 -0.39 -7.14
CA LYS A 256 18.09 -0.86 -6.71
C LYS A 256 18.50 -0.13 -5.45
N ALA A 257 18.96 -0.86 -4.44
CA ALA A 257 19.53 -0.32 -3.21
C ALA A 257 20.34 -1.39 -2.48
N PRO A 258 21.33 -1.00 -1.67
CA PRO A 258 21.95 -1.90 -0.69
C PRO A 258 20.90 -2.47 0.28
N PHE A 259 21.14 -3.69 0.75
CA PHE A 259 20.20 -4.37 1.65
C PHE A 259 20.42 -3.94 3.09
N ASP A 260 19.73 -2.91 3.55
CA ASP A 260 19.86 -2.31 4.88
C ASP A 260 18.76 -2.76 5.84
N ARG A 261 19.08 -3.62 6.80
CA ARG A 261 18.14 -4.04 7.87
C ARG A 261 17.97 -3.01 9.00
N GLY A 262 18.65 -1.86 8.91
CA GLY A 262 18.63 -0.84 9.93
C GLY A 262 19.74 -1.04 10.97
N ILE A 263 19.45 -0.72 12.22
CA ILE A 263 20.39 -0.77 13.35
C ILE A 263 19.95 -1.80 14.38
N ALA A 264 20.78 -2.01 15.41
CA ALA A 264 20.52 -2.97 16.48
C ALA A 264 20.55 -2.34 17.87
N LEU A 265 19.92 -3.01 18.83
CA LEU A 265 20.11 -2.72 20.25
C LEU A 265 21.45 -3.28 20.73
N ILE A 266 22.23 -2.46 21.45
CA ILE A 266 23.46 -2.83 22.11
C ILE A 266 23.18 -2.92 23.63
N ASP A 267 23.62 -3.97 24.28
CA ASP A 267 23.38 -4.23 25.70
C ASP A 267 21.87 -4.24 26.06
N GLY A 268 21.02 -4.52 25.06
CA GLY A 268 19.57 -4.62 25.20
C GLY A 268 18.82 -3.30 25.43
N LYS A 269 19.52 -2.16 25.49
CA LYS A 269 18.91 -0.86 25.82
C LYS A 269 19.40 0.30 24.95
N ASN A 270 20.69 0.32 24.61
CA ASN A 270 21.28 1.40 23.84
C ASN A 270 21.10 1.13 22.34
N VAL A 271 20.57 2.12 21.63
CA VAL A 271 20.46 2.07 20.17
C VAL A 271 21.81 2.48 19.58
N MET A 272 22.23 1.82 18.52
CA MET A 272 23.41 2.23 17.75
C MET A 272 23.21 3.65 17.16
N ASN A 273 24.33 4.25 16.72
CA ASN A 273 24.24 5.49 15.93
C ASN A 273 23.34 5.26 14.70
N PRO A 274 22.27 6.06 14.52
CA PRO A 274 21.35 5.95 13.40
C PRO A 274 22.01 6.00 12.01
N LYS A 275 23.18 6.61 11.88
CA LYS A 275 23.92 6.71 10.61
C LYS A 275 24.62 5.42 10.22
N ASN A 276 24.96 4.56 11.18
CA ASN A 276 25.78 3.39 10.93
C ASN A 276 25.05 2.35 10.06
N PHE A 277 25.71 1.88 9.02
CA PHE A 277 25.26 0.74 8.22
C PHE A 277 25.70 -0.57 8.86
N LEU A 278 24.77 -1.51 9.10
CA LEU A 278 25.04 -2.86 9.59
C LEU A 278 24.92 -3.90 8.48
N GLY A 279 25.51 -3.61 7.34
CA GLY A 279 25.65 -4.50 6.19
C GLY A 279 27.11 -4.61 5.77
N ASN A 280 27.34 -4.92 4.51
CA ASN A 280 28.66 -4.85 3.89
C ASN A 280 28.57 -3.94 2.65
N PRO A 281 29.29 -2.83 2.61
CA PRO A 281 29.27 -1.91 1.46
C PRO A 281 29.65 -2.59 0.13
N ASP A 282 30.45 -3.67 0.17
CA ASP A 282 30.89 -4.41 -1.02
C ASP A 282 29.87 -5.41 -1.55
N ASP A 283 28.72 -5.62 -0.89
CA ASP A 283 27.67 -6.55 -1.37
C ASP A 283 26.99 -6.05 -2.65
N GLY A 284 27.04 -4.73 -2.92
CA GLY A 284 26.34 -4.10 -4.02
C GLY A 284 24.84 -4.00 -3.78
N ASP A 285 24.09 -3.77 -4.86
CA ASP A 285 22.66 -3.54 -4.78
C ASP A 285 21.84 -4.84 -4.86
N VAL A 286 20.78 -4.91 -4.06
CA VAL A 286 19.65 -5.78 -4.34
C VAL A 286 18.78 -5.09 -5.38
N THR A 287 18.45 -5.83 -6.44
CA THR A 287 17.58 -5.36 -7.51
C THR A 287 16.20 -6.00 -7.35
N LEU A 288 15.18 -5.16 -7.33
CA LEU A 288 13.79 -5.55 -7.31
C LEU A 288 13.12 -5.05 -8.60
N LYS A 289 12.41 -5.96 -9.29
CA LYS A 289 11.67 -5.65 -10.53
C LYS A 289 10.24 -6.13 -10.38
N ASN A 290 9.31 -5.27 -10.80
CA ASN A 290 7.90 -5.59 -10.89
C ASN A 290 7.38 -5.15 -12.24
N GLN A 291 6.54 -5.99 -12.83
CA GLN A 291 5.72 -5.59 -13.97
C GLN A 291 4.29 -6.08 -13.75
N THR A 292 3.35 -5.20 -14.03
CA THR A 292 1.91 -5.45 -13.88
C THR A 292 1.21 -5.07 -15.16
N HIS A 293 0.28 -5.90 -15.60
CA HIS A 293 -0.61 -5.65 -16.73
C HIS A 293 -2.04 -5.91 -16.30
N GLN A 294 -2.95 -4.98 -16.58
CA GLN A 294 -4.38 -5.13 -16.32
C GLN A 294 -5.14 -4.77 -17.59
N LEU A 295 -6.08 -5.63 -17.97
CA LEU A 295 -7.04 -5.38 -19.04
C LEU A 295 -8.43 -5.50 -18.44
N LYS A 296 -9.27 -4.47 -18.61
CA LYS A 296 -10.65 -4.44 -18.14
C LYS A 296 -11.59 -4.16 -19.29
N LEU A 297 -12.76 -4.80 -19.24
CA LEU A 297 -13.92 -4.54 -20.09
C LEU A 297 -15.09 -4.16 -19.19
N GLU A 298 -15.72 -3.04 -19.49
CA GLU A 298 -16.95 -2.59 -18.84
C GLU A 298 -18.05 -2.48 -19.90
N HIS A 299 -19.24 -3.01 -19.60
CA HIS A 299 -20.37 -2.99 -20.52
C HIS A 299 -21.68 -2.73 -19.80
N TYR A 300 -22.44 -1.79 -20.29
CA TYR A 300 -23.78 -1.42 -19.83
C TYR A 300 -24.80 -2.02 -20.80
N PHE A 301 -25.50 -3.09 -20.37
CA PHE A 301 -26.54 -3.74 -21.17
C PHE A 301 -27.82 -2.90 -21.23
N SER A 302 -28.07 -2.14 -20.18
CA SER A 302 -29.20 -1.23 -20.00
C SER A 302 -28.93 -0.30 -18.80
N ASP A 303 -29.84 0.63 -18.52
CA ASP A 303 -29.80 1.48 -17.31
C ASP A 303 -29.74 0.67 -16.00
N SER A 304 -30.24 -0.58 -16.03
CA SER A 304 -30.32 -1.45 -14.86
C SER A 304 -29.21 -2.50 -14.77
N TRP A 305 -28.61 -2.87 -15.89
CA TRP A 305 -27.64 -3.96 -15.92
C TRP A 305 -26.29 -3.53 -16.45
N SER A 306 -25.23 -3.80 -15.72
CA SER A 306 -23.85 -3.59 -16.15
C SER A 306 -22.98 -4.78 -15.75
N SER A 307 -21.87 -4.95 -16.46
CA SER A 307 -20.85 -5.94 -16.13
C SER A 307 -19.46 -5.36 -16.23
N ARG A 308 -18.56 -5.85 -15.38
CA ARG A 308 -17.13 -5.59 -15.44
C ARG A 308 -16.38 -6.90 -15.45
N MET A 309 -15.43 -7.02 -16.38
CA MET A 309 -14.56 -8.18 -16.48
C MET A 309 -13.11 -7.69 -16.54
N GLY A 310 -12.19 -8.47 -15.99
CA GLY A 310 -10.80 -8.10 -16.08
C GLY A 310 -9.83 -9.24 -15.87
N VAL A 311 -8.67 -9.08 -16.48
CA VAL A 311 -7.50 -9.95 -16.31
C VAL A 311 -6.35 -9.10 -15.81
N ALA A 312 -5.63 -9.60 -14.81
CA ALA A 312 -4.37 -9.03 -14.36
C ALA A 312 -3.26 -10.08 -14.44
N TYR A 313 -2.11 -9.67 -14.94
CA TYR A 313 -0.88 -10.46 -14.91
C TYR A 313 0.20 -9.64 -14.21
N LYS A 314 0.97 -10.30 -13.34
CA LYS A 314 2.04 -9.68 -12.58
C LYS A 314 3.23 -10.63 -12.50
N ASN A 315 4.43 -10.08 -12.77
CA ASN A 315 5.69 -10.78 -12.60
C ASN A 315 6.62 -9.94 -11.72
N ASN A 316 7.25 -10.60 -10.76
CA ASN A 316 8.14 -9.94 -9.80
C ASN A 316 9.44 -10.71 -9.64
N SER A 317 10.53 -10.00 -9.34
CA SER A 317 11.79 -10.62 -8.94
C SER A 317 12.56 -9.77 -7.94
N LEU A 318 13.26 -10.42 -7.02
CA LEU A 318 14.18 -9.80 -6.07
C LEU A 318 15.49 -10.59 -6.07
N LYS A 319 16.60 -9.92 -6.47
CA LYS A 319 17.91 -10.59 -6.58
C LYS A 319 19.02 -9.72 -5.99
N GLY A 320 19.92 -10.34 -5.24
CA GLY A 320 21.15 -9.72 -4.78
C GLY A 320 21.67 -10.26 -3.47
N PHE A 321 22.84 -9.75 -3.10
CA PHE A 321 23.48 -10.02 -1.82
C PHE A 321 23.03 -9.04 -0.74
N GLY A 322 23.06 -9.50 0.49
CA GLY A 322 22.87 -8.63 1.65
C GLY A 322 23.48 -9.28 2.88
N SER A 323 24.47 -8.59 3.45
CA SER A 323 25.03 -8.97 4.74
C SER A 323 24.17 -8.38 5.86
N GLU A 324 23.89 -9.17 6.87
CA GLU A 324 22.95 -8.81 7.93
C GLU A 324 23.33 -9.48 9.26
N VAL A 325 22.95 -8.85 10.35
CA VAL A 325 22.99 -9.47 11.68
C VAL A 325 21.98 -10.61 11.73
N THR A 326 22.35 -11.73 12.34
CA THR A 326 21.39 -12.82 12.58
C THR A 326 20.30 -12.33 13.54
N PRO A 327 19.00 -12.58 13.26
CA PRO A 327 17.91 -12.19 14.14
C PRO A 327 18.11 -12.63 15.58
N SER A 328 17.55 -11.85 16.52
CA SER A 328 17.62 -12.10 17.97
C SER A 328 19.03 -12.13 18.58
N THR A 329 20.08 -11.79 17.83
CA THR A 329 21.45 -11.69 18.34
C THR A 329 21.54 -10.64 19.45
N LYS A 330 22.10 -11.05 20.60
CA LYS A 330 22.41 -10.13 21.71
C LYS A 330 23.81 -9.55 21.49
N ILE A 331 23.87 -8.27 21.17
CA ILE A 331 25.14 -7.56 20.94
C ILE A 331 25.59 -6.96 22.26
N THR A 332 26.72 -7.44 22.80
CA THR A 332 27.30 -6.98 24.08
C THR A 332 28.70 -6.40 23.90
N THR A 333 29.32 -6.60 22.75
CA THR A 333 30.68 -6.12 22.40
C THR A 333 30.61 -5.04 21.33
N ASP A 334 31.76 -4.37 21.08
CA ASP A 334 31.86 -3.35 20.03
C ASP A 334 32.21 -3.94 18.64
N ASN A 335 31.92 -5.22 18.45
CA ASN A 335 32.07 -5.91 17.17
C ASN A 335 31.00 -6.98 16.99
N ILE A 336 30.76 -7.34 15.74
CA ILE A 336 29.81 -8.41 15.38
C ILE A 336 30.24 -9.05 14.05
N ASN A 337 29.97 -10.34 13.93
CA ASN A 337 30.07 -11.05 12.66
C ASN A 337 28.69 -11.07 11.98
N LEU A 338 28.65 -10.72 10.68
CA LEU A 338 27.48 -10.79 9.85
C LEU A 338 27.42 -12.10 9.09
N ARG A 339 26.22 -12.53 8.74
CA ARG A 339 25.97 -13.53 7.71
C ARG A 339 25.67 -12.80 6.39
N THR A 340 26.17 -13.31 5.27
CA THR A 340 25.79 -12.85 3.94
C THR A 340 24.77 -13.81 3.33
N ARG A 341 23.71 -13.25 2.78
CA ARG A 341 22.64 -14.00 2.09
C ARG A 341 22.54 -13.54 0.65
N TYR A 342 22.51 -14.49 -0.27
CA TYR A 342 22.13 -14.21 -1.66
C TYR A 342 20.71 -14.68 -1.90
N ARG A 343 19.88 -13.77 -2.34
CA ARG A 343 18.45 -13.98 -2.64
C ARG A 343 18.24 -14.02 -4.14
N ASP A 344 17.51 -15.02 -4.62
CA ASP A 344 17.00 -15.11 -5.98
C ASP A 344 15.55 -15.57 -5.89
N TYR A 345 14.65 -14.59 -5.83
CA TYR A 345 13.22 -14.80 -5.70
C TYR A 345 12.52 -14.31 -6.95
N SER A 346 11.56 -15.10 -7.44
CA SER A 346 10.69 -14.71 -8.56
C SER A 346 9.27 -15.19 -8.33
N SER A 347 8.30 -14.47 -8.88
CA SER A 347 6.90 -14.86 -8.80
C SER A 347 6.10 -14.39 -10.00
N ASP A 348 5.08 -15.20 -10.35
CA ASP A 348 4.09 -14.92 -11.36
C ASP A 348 2.69 -15.00 -10.75
N ASP A 349 1.81 -14.05 -11.09
CA ASP A 349 0.42 -14.03 -10.64
C ASP A 349 -0.48 -13.67 -11.80
N ILE A 350 -1.41 -14.54 -12.15
CA ILE A 350 -2.46 -14.29 -13.12
C ILE A 350 -3.81 -14.36 -12.44
N GLN A 351 -4.66 -13.35 -12.67
CA GLN A 351 -5.96 -13.21 -12.05
C GLN A 351 -7.01 -12.92 -13.11
N PHE A 352 -8.19 -13.49 -12.93
CA PHE A 352 -9.39 -13.12 -13.66
C PHE A 352 -10.48 -12.79 -12.65
N GLN A 353 -11.23 -11.73 -12.90
CA GLN A 353 -12.45 -11.39 -12.18
C GLN A 353 -13.53 -10.91 -13.14
N ALA A 354 -14.77 -11.23 -12.80
CA ALA A 354 -15.93 -10.72 -13.49
C ALA A 354 -17.05 -10.47 -12.50
N ASP A 355 -17.77 -9.39 -12.65
CA ASP A 355 -18.97 -9.09 -11.89
C ASP A 355 -20.10 -8.59 -12.79
N LEU A 356 -21.33 -8.85 -12.33
CA LEU A 356 -22.58 -8.45 -12.95
C LEU A 356 -23.39 -7.71 -11.91
N GLN A 357 -23.76 -6.48 -12.20
CA GLN A 357 -24.57 -5.62 -11.34
C GLN A 357 -25.95 -5.41 -11.93
N ASN A 358 -26.97 -5.46 -11.05
CA ASN A 358 -28.33 -5.05 -11.37
C ASN A 358 -28.79 -3.96 -10.39
N VAL A 359 -29.34 -2.89 -10.88
CA VAL A 359 -29.98 -1.84 -10.09
C VAL A 359 -31.46 -1.80 -10.47
N THR A 360 -32.34 -1.97 -9.48
CA THR A 360 -33.79 -2.05 -9.72
C THR A 360 -34.53 -1.25 -8.65
N ASP A 361 -35.46 -0.39 -9.09
CA ASP A 361 -36.37 0.31 -8.21
C ASP A 361 -37.61 -0.51 -7.96
N ILE A 362 -37.90 -0.80 -6.69
CA ILE A 362 -39.06 -1.58 -6.24
C ILE A 362 -39.87 -0.69 -5.27
N LYS A 363 -40.87 0.00 -5.76
CA LYS A 363 -41.68 0.98 -5.01
C LYS A 363 -40.82 2.07 -4.39
N ASP A 364 -40.67 2.09 -3.04
CA ASP A 364 -39.93 3.08 -2.28
C ASP A 364 -38.50 2.62 -1.98
N ALA A 365 -38.02 1.53 -2.60
CA ALA A 365 -36.69 0.97 -2.37
C ALA A 365 -35.92 0.85 -3.69
N THR A 366 -34.63 1.16 -3.65
CA THR A 366 -33.68 0.80 -4.71
C THR A 366 -32.88 -0.40 -4.24
N ASN A 367 -32.85 -1.44 -5.05
CA ASN A 367 -32.06 -2.65 -4.81
C ASN A 367 -30.89 -2.69 -5.78
N THR A 368 -29.67 -2.85 -5.27
CA THR A 368 -28.45 -3.06 -6.05
C THR A 368 -27.87 -4.43 -5.74
N LEU A 369 -27.97 -5.33 -6.70
CA LEU A 369 -27.49 -6.69 -6.60
C LEU A 369 -26.22 -6.89 -7.42
N LEU A 370 -25.18 -7.42 -6.80
CA LEU A 370 -23.87 -7.67 -7.40
C LEU A 370 -23.52 -9.16 -7.28
N PHE A 371 -23.24 -9.80 -8.42
CA PHE A 371 -22.68 -11.16 -8.48
C PHE A 371 -21.27 -11.08 -9.02
N GLY A 372 -20.35 -11.91 -8.48
CA GLY A 372 -19.01 -11.95 -9.02
C GLY A 372 -18.35 -13.31 -8.93
N VAL A 373 -17.37 -13.49 -9.80
CA VAL A 373 -16.46 -14.64 -9.84
C VAL A 373 -15.03 -14.14 -9.93
N GLU A 374 -14.16 -14.79 -9.20
CA GLU A 374 -12.73 -14.52 -9.23
C GLU A 374 -11.97 -15.84 -9.31
N THR A 375 -10.86 -15.86 -10.05
CA THR A 375 -9.90 -16.96 -10.05
C THR A 375 -8.49 -16.42 -10.21
N TYR A 376 -7.53 -17.11 -9.62
CA TYR A 376 -6.12 -16.76 -9.77
C TYR A 376 -5.22 -17.99 -9.72
N ARG A 377 -4.05 -17.83 -10.31
CA ARG A 377 -2.88 -18.71 -10.12
C ARG A 377 -1.68 -17.86 -9.79
N PHE A 378 -1.08 -18.15 -8.66
CA PHE A 378 0.14 -17.54 -8.17
C PHE A 378 1.21 -18.61 -8.05
N GLU A 379 2.43 -18.31 -8.50
CA GLU A 379 3.61 -19.17 -8.41
C GLU A 379 4.77 -18.34 -7.86
N GLN A 380 5.57 -18.94 -7.00
CA GLN A 380 6.78 -18.32 -6.45
C GLN A 380 7.91 -19.32 -6.31
N ASP A 381 9.07 -18.94 -6.84
CA ASP A 381 10.34 -19.59 -6.60
C ASP A 381 11.17 -18.79 -5.59
N SER A 382 11.73 -19.46 -4.60
CA SER A 382 12.53 -18.85 -3.54
C SER A 382 13.84 -19.60 -3.36
N ILE A 383 14.92 -19.05 -3.89
CA ILE A 383 16.28 -19.59 -3.72
C ILE A 383 17.07 -18.66 -2.81
N LEU A 384 17.63 -19.22 -1.73
CA LEU A 384 18.39 -18.49 -0.74
C LEU A 384 19.68 -19.24 -0.40
N TYR A 385 20.80 -18.57 -0.60
CA TYR A 385 22.10 -19.03 -0.10
C TYR A 385 22.46 -18.27 1.17
N THR A 386 23.09 -18.93 2.12
CA THR A 386 23.54 -18.32 3.38
C THR A 386 24.99 -18.71 3.65
N ASN A 387 25.83 -17.71 3.86
CA ASN A 387 27.22 -17.88 4.31
C ASN A 387 27.35 -17.20 5.68
N LYS A 388 27.77 -17.94 6.71
CA LYS A 388 27.89 -17.46 8.09
C LYS A 388 29.27 -16.86 8.34
N ASP A 389 29.33 -15.84 9.22
CA ASP A 389 30.58 -15.17 9.63
C ASP A 389 31.40 -14.69 8.43
N THR A 390 30.76 -13.96 7.54
CA THR A 390 31.37 -13.51 6.28
C THR A 390 32.05 -12.18 6.41
N VAL A 391 31.49 -11.27 7.23
CA VAL A 391 32.00 -9.94 7.45
C VAL A 391 32.04 -9.67 8.95
N ARG A 392 33.16 -9.20 9.43
CA ARG A 392 33.31 -8.66 10.78
C ARG A 392 33.15 -7.15 10.73
N VAL A 393 32.27 -6.63 11.55
CA VAL A 393 32.11 -5.20 11.77
C VAL A 393 32.64 -4.86 13.15
N ASP A 394 33.67 -4.04 13.20
CA ASP A 394 34.26 -3.51 14.43
C ASP A 394 33.84 -2.04 14.63
N ASN A 395 33.94 -1.53 15.86
CA ASN A 395 33.58 -0.14 16.24
C ASN A 395 32.12 0.21 15.96
N ILE A 396 31.20 -0.73 16.17
CA ILE A 396 29.76 -0.58 15.87
C ILE A 396 29.08 0.56 16.64
N ARG A 397 29.69 1.02 17.76
CA ARG A 397 29.16 2.12 18.60
C ARG A 397 29.56 3.51 18.07
N SER A 398 30.58 3.58 17.21
CA SER A 398 31.11 4.84 16.69
C SER A 398 31.16 4.87 15.16
N ASN A 399 32.28 4.54 14.57
CA ASN A 399 32.49 4.50 13.12
C ASN A 399 32.78 3.05 12.71
N PRO A 400 31.82 2.32 12.18
CA PRO A 400 31.98 0.93 11.79
C PRO A 400 33.12 0.76 10.78
N THR A 401 33.89 -0.30 10.98
CA THR A 401 34.89 -0.76 10.01
C THR A 401 34.63 -2.19 9.63
N TYR A 402 34.77 -2.49 8.35
CA TYR A 402 34.37 -3.77 7.79
C TYR A 402 35.57 -4.60 7.38
N THR A 403 35.59 -5.87 7.78
CA THR A 403 36.61 -6.84 7.40
C THR A 403 35.94 -8.06 6.78
N VAL A 404 36.15 -8.28 5.50
CA VAL A 404 35.64 -9.47 4.81
C VAL A 404 36.44 -10.70 5.28
N LEU A 405 35.77 -11.65 5.90
CA LEU A 405 36.37 -12.88 6.42
C LEU A 405 36.21 -14.04 5.44
N LYS A 406 35.10 -14.07 4.70
CA LYS A 406 34.76 -15.11 3.72
C LYS A 406 33.97 -14.50 2.57
N THR A 407 34.13 -15.06 1.40
CA THR A 407 33.40 -14.71 0.17
C THR A 407 32.63 -15.89 -0.37
N GLY A 408 31.74 -15.65 -1.34
CA GLY A 408 30.97 -16.68 -2.05
C GLY A 408 29.56 -16.89 -1.51
N LEU A 409 28.78 -17.70 -2.21
CA LEU A 409 27.36 -17.90 -1.94
C LEU A 409 27.08 -18.60 -0.59
N GLY A 410 28.01 -19.47 -0.13
CA GLY A 410 27.79 -20.30 1.04
C GLY A 410 26.92 -21.52 0.72
N SER A 411 26.13 -21.95 1.71
CA SER A 411 25.24 -23.11 1.55
C SER A 411 23.87 -22.69 1.04
N LEU A 412 23.28 -23.50 0.17
CA LEU A 412 21.88 -23.36 -0.22
C LEU A 412 21.01 -23.64 1.03
N SER A 413 20.29 -22.63 1.50
CA SER A 413 19.50 -22.66 2.73
C SER A 413 17.99 -22.68 2.49
N THR A 414 17.56 -22.27 1.29
CA THR A 414 16.18 -22.39 0.85
C THR A 414 16.16 -22.63 -0.66
N ASP A 415 15.37 -23.62 -1.08
CA ASP A 415 15.02 -23.87 -2.47
C ASP A 415 13.59 -24.38 -2.49
N LYS A 416 12.65 -23.45 -2.62
CA LYS A 416 11.22 -23.70 -2.48
C LYS A 416 10.45 -23.18 -3.69
N TYR A 417 9.49 -23.98 -4.13
CA TYR A 417 8.46 -23.60 -5.07
C TYR A 417 7.11 -23.62 -4.36
N GLU A 418 6.34 -22.56 -4.53
CA GLU A 418 4.98 -22.43 -4.01
C GLU A 418 4.02 -22.13 -5.15
N GLU A 419 2.93 -22.91 -5.26
CA GLU A 419 1.82 -22.64 -6.17
C GLU A 419 0.53 -22.47 -5.37
N GLN A 420 -0.23 -21.41 -5.68
CA GLN A 420 -1.57 -21.20 -5.14
C GLN A 420 -2.55 -21.02 -6.29
N LYS A 421 -3.70 -21.72 -6.21
CA LYS A 421 -4.84 -21.57 -7.13
C LYS A 421 -6.07 -21.27 -6.31
N GLY A 422 -6.75 -20.16 -6.65
CA GLY A 422 -7.97 -19.77 -5.98
C GLY A 422 -9.14 -19.65 -6.94
N VAL A 423 -10.32 -20.04 -6.48
CA VAL A 423 -11.60 -19.78 -7.13
C VAL A 423 -12.55 -19.23 -6.08
N ALA A 424 -13.29 -18.18 -6.44
CA ALA A 424 -14.28 -17.60 -5.55
C ALA A 424 -15.54 -17.19 -6.29
N LEU A 425 -16.66 -17.29 -5.58
CA LEU A 425 -17.98 -16.79 -5.99
C LEU A 425 -18.50 -15.87 -4.90
N PHE A 426 -19.06 -14.73 -5.26
CA PHE A 426 -19.67 -13.84 -4.28
C PHE A 426 -20.96 -13.23 -4.79
N VAL A 427 -21.81 -12.89 -3.83
CA VAL A 427 -23.04 -12.12 -4.05
C VAL A 427 -23.11 -11.03 -2.98
N GLN A 428 -23.49 -9.83 -3.37
CA GLN A 428 -23.78 -8.73 -2.49
C GLN A 428 -25.10 -8.10 -2.88
N ASP A 429 -25.91 -7.76 -1.88
CA ASP A 429 -27.19 -7.12 -2.03
C ASP A 429 -27.21 -5.84 -1.16
N GLU A 430 -27.49 -4.71 -1.79
CA GLU A 430 -27.66 -3.42 -1.16
C GLU A 430 -29.08 -2.93 -1.37
N VAL A 431 -29.80 -2.64 -0.28
CA VAL A 431 -31.17 -2.14 -0.32
C VAL A 431 -31.22 -0.77 0.32
N ALA A 432 -31.51 0.25 -0.49
CA ALA A 432 -31.83 1.60 -0.04
C ALA A 432 -33.35 1.71 0.13
N TYR A 433 -33.82 1.88 1.38
CA TYR A 433 -35.24 2.05 1.70
C TYR A 433 -35.42 3.24 2.64
N LYS A 434 -35.97 4.33 2.16
CA LYS A 434 -36.07 5.60 2.89
C LYS A 434 -34.71 6.00 3.45
N ASP A 435 -34.63 6.18 4.76
CA ASP A 435 -33.39 6.57 5.46
C ASP A 435 -32.50 5.38 5.80
N PHE A 436 -32.89 4.16 5.47
CA PHE A 436 -32.11 2.94 5.76
C PHE A 436 -31.36 2.44 4.53
N ARG A 437 -30.14 1.97 4.76
CA ARG A 437 -29.31 1.23 3.80
C ARG A 437 -28.92 -0.09 4.43
N PHE A 438 -29.31 -1.17 3.79
CA PHE A 438 -28.98 -2.52 4.19
C PHE A 438 -27.95 -3.08 3.22
N LEU A 439 -26.93 -3.76 3.76
CA LEU A 439 -25.94 -4.47 2.98
C LEU A 439 -25.84 -5.89 3.49
N THR A 440 -25.97 -6.86 2.58
CA THR A 440 -25.68 -8.26 2.85
C THR A 440 -24.72 -8.80 1.80
N GLY A 441 -23.75 -9.58 2.22
CA GLY A 441 -22.77 -10.18 1.33
C GLY A 441 -22.45 -11.62 1.74
N LEU A 442 -22.20 -12.46 0.76
CA LEU A 442 -21.76 -13.83 0.97
C LEU A 442 -20.72 -14.18 -0.08
N ARG A 443 -19.61 -14.74 0.36
CA ARG A 443 -18.56 -15.22 -0.53
C ARG A 443 -18.16 -16.64 -0.16
N TYR A 444 -17.92 -17.45 -1.17
CA TYR A 444 -17.29 -18.77 -1.07
C TYR A 444 -15.91 -18.70 -1.73
N ASP A 445 -14.88 -19.17 -1.04
CA ASP A 445 -13.51 -19.29 -1.54
C ASP A 445 -13.05 -20.74 -1.44
N GLU A 446 -12.35 -21.24 -2.46
CA GLU A 446 -11.54 -22.44 -2.45
C GLU A 446 -10.13 -22.06 -2.86
N VAL A 447 -9.12 -22.43 -2.04
CA VAL A 447 -7.71 -22.19 -2.30
C VAL A 447 -6.93 -23.47 -2.19
N ARG A 448 -6.26 -23.85 -3.28
CA ARG A 448 -5.35 -25.00 -3.34
C ARG A 448 -3.92 -24.51 -3.33
N MET A 449 -3.10 -25.10 -2.48
CA MET A 449 -1.68 -24.79 -2.33
C MET A 449 -0.85 -26.03 -2.54
N ASP A 450 0.25 -25.90 -3.27
CA ASP A 450 1.29 -26.92 -3.46
C ASP A 450 2.63 -26.28 -3.13
N ASN A 451 3.25 -26.74 -2.05
CA ASN A 451 4.54 -26.26 -1.57
C ASN A 451 5.56 -27.36 -1.72
N VAL A 452 6.58 -27.15 -2.52
CA VAL A 452 7.68 -28.09 -2.76
C VAL A 452 8.96 -27.53 -2.16
N ASN A 453 9.65 -28.31 -1.33
CA ASN A 453 10.97 -28.00 -0.85
C ASN A 453 11.99 -28.92 -1.57
N HIS A 454 12.78 -28.32 -2.46
CA HIS A 454 13.75 -29.08 -3.26
C HIS A 454 14.97 -29.55 -2.46
N LEU A 455 15.24 -28.95 -1.27
CA LEU A 455 16.37 -29.36 -0.42
C LEU A 455 16.23 -30.79 0.13
N ASP A 456 15.01 -31.19 0.46
CA ASP A 456 14.70 -32.51 1.03
C ASP A 456 13.69 -33.28 0.17
N SER A 457 13.30 -32.74 -0.98
CA SER A 457 12.31 -33.31 -1.90
C SER A 457 10.93 -33.52 -1.25
N SER A 458 10.60 -32.75 -0.21
CA SER A 458 9.29 -32.80 0.41
C SER A 458 8.26 -31.96 -0.39
N SER A 459 7.02 -32.40 -0.33
CA SER A 459 5.89 -31.65 -0.94
C SER A 459 4.69 -31.70 0.00
N VAL A 460 4.07 -30.54 0.22
CA VAL A 460 2.88 -30.38 1.05
C VAL A 460 1.76 -29.80 0.20
N LYS A 461 0.67 -30.56 0.08
CA LYS A 461 -0.55 -30.12 -0.63
C LYS A 461 -1.64 -29.81 0.39
N GLN A 462 -2.26 -28.66 0.23
CA GLN A 462 -3.34 -28.21 1.09
C GLN A 462 -4.51 -27.67 0.25
N ASN A 463 -5.71 -27.91 0.71
CA ASN A 463 -6.92 -27.36 0.10
C ASN A 463 -7.78 -26.75 1.22
N ASP A 464 -7.94 -25.44 1.16
CA ASP A 464 -8.72 -24.67 2.11
C ASP A 464 -9.96 -24.11 1.45
N TYR A 465 -11.06 -24.07 2.21
CA TYR A 465 -12.30 -23.42 1.77
C TYR A 465 -12.90 -22.60 2.90
N ALA A 466 -13.60 -21.54 2.50
CA ALA A 466 -14.25 -20.65 3.44
C ALA A 466 -15.55 -20.07 2.88
N VAL A 467 -16.48 -19.80 3.80
CA VAL A 467 -17.65 -18.98 3.53
C VAL A 467 -17.52 -17.72 4.37
N SER A 468 -17.56 -16.56 3.74
CA SER A 468 -17.37 -15.26 4.37
C SER A 468 -18.62 -14.39 4.26
N PRO A 469 -19.54 -14.46 5.25
CA PRO A 469 -20.70 -13.58 5.32
C PRO A 469 -20.31 -12.17 5.80
N ARG A 470 -21.11 -11.19 5.36
CA ARG A 470 -21.11 -9.81 5.84
C ARG A 470 -22.54 -9.29 5.90
N VAL A 471 -22.84 -8.54 6.94
CA VAL A 471 -24.10 -7.80 7.09
C VAL A 471 -23.81 -6.41 7.61
N GLY A 472 -24.55 -5.43 7.14
CA GLY A 472 -24.42 -4.05 7.58
C GLY A 472 -25.72 -3.29 7.41
N ILE A 473 -25.88 -2.26 8.24
CA ILE A 473 -26.99 -1.33 8.17
C ILE A 473 -26.45 0.07 8.41
N THR A 474 -26.93 1.03 7.61
CA THR A 474 -26.73 2.46 7.84
C THR A 474 -28.09 3.13 7.94
N TYR A 475 -28.23 4.02 8.91
CA TYR A 475 -29.37 4.91 9.07
C TYR A 475 -28.95 6.35 8.82
N LEU A 476 -29.58 6.99 7.87
CA LEU A 476 -29.37 8.41 7.55
C LEU A 476 -30.21 9.23 8.53
N ILE A 477 -29.53 9.91 9.45
CA ILE A 477 -30.19 10.75 10.47
C ILE A 477 -30.78 11.99 9.82
N ASP A 478 -30.00 12.57 8.91
CA ASP A 478 -30.34 13.72 8.07
C ASP A 478 -29.42 13.76 6.83
N ASP A 479 -29.40 14.86 6.10
CA ASP A 479 -28.58 15.02 4.89
C ASP A 479 -27.06 15.07 5.17
N MET A 480 -26.63 15.29 6.42
CA MET A 480 -25.23 15.38 6.83
C MET A 480 -24.75 14.20 7.65
N TRP A 481 -25.61 13.59 8.47
CA TRP A 481 -25.22 12.59 9.46
C TRP A 481 -25.79 11.20 9.16
N SER A 482 -25.00 10.20 9.39
CA SER A 482 -25.44 8.79 9.37
C SER A 482 -24.77 7.98 10.47
N VAL A 483 -25.47 6.97 10.96
CA VAL A 483 -24.96 5.96 11.91
C VAL A 483 -25.01 4.59 11.27
N TYR A 484 -23.98 3.79 11.48
CA TYR A 484 -23.92 2.45 10.90
C TYR A 484 -23.45 1.41 11.90
N THR A 485 -23.78 0.16 11.61
CA THR A 485 -23.14 -1.02 12.21
C THR A 485 -22.93 -2.08 11.16
N THR A 486 -21.83 -2.84 11.29
CA THR A 486 -21.49 -3.93 10.37
C THR A 486 -20.81 -5.07 11.12
N SER A 487 -21.02 -6.28 10.65
CA SER A 487 -20.29 -7.47 11.10
C SER A 487 -19.95 -8.35 9.89
N GLY A 488 -18.80 -9.00 9.94
CA GLY A 488 -18.39 -9.90 8.88
C GLY A 488 -17.21 -10.76 9.31
N THR A 489 -16.88 -11.68 8.42
CA THR A 489 -15.77 -12.61 8.61
C THR A 489 -14.72 -12.42 7.53
N SER A 490 -13.50 -12.82 7.78
CA SER A 490 -12.45 -13.00 6.78
C SER A 490 -11.67 -14.29 7.06
N PHE A 491 -10.99 -14.73 6.05
CA PHE A 491 -10.25 -15.96 6.04
C PHE A 491 -8.93 -15.73 5.32
N ARG A 492 -7.87 -16.43 5.78
CA ARG A 492 -6.58 -16.45 5.09
C ARG A 492 -5.94 -17.85 5.22
N PRO A 493 -5.54 -18.50 4.11
CA PRO A 493 -4.78 -19.73 4.17
C PRO A 493 -3.46 -19.55 4.93
N ASN A 494 -3.08 -20.53 5.72
CA ASN A 494 -1.75 -20.67 6.29
C ASN A 494 -0.94 -21.65 5.44
N THR A 495 0.35 -21.37 5.25
CA THR A 495 1.26 -22.24 4.51
C THR A 495 2.20 -22.98 5.46
N GLY A 496 2.61 -24.18 5.06
CA GLY A 496 3.56 -25.02 5.81
C GLY A 496 2.90 -26.02 6.73
N THR A 497 3.74 -26.65 7.54
CA THR A 497 3.36 -27.70 8.51
C THR A 497 3.90 -27.35 9.89
N ASP A 498 3.30 -27.93 10.91
CA ASP A 498 3.87 -27.97 12.26
C ASP A 498 5.02 -29.00 12.34
N ILE A 499 5.64 -29.10 13.51
CA ILE A 499 6.76 -30.00 13.79
C ILE A 499 6.41 -31.50 13.54
N ASP A 500 5.13 -31.85 13.60
CA ASP A 500 4.63 -33.18 13.34
C ASP A 500 4.29 -33.43 11.85
N GLY A 501 4.51 -32.42 10.98
CA GLY A 501 4.22 -32.47 9.54
C GLY A 501 2.76 -32.28 9.18
N LYS A 502 1.91 -31.84 10.12
CA LYS A 502 0.50 -31.53 9.87
C LYS A 502 0.35 -30.11 9.32
N THR A 503 -0.43 -29.97 8.26
CA THR A 503 -0.76 -28.64 7.68
C THR A 503 -1.53 -27.78 8.68
N PHE A 504 -1.25 -26.48 8.65
CA PHE A 504 -1.95 -25.52 9.50
C PHE A 504 -3.37 -25.25 9.03
N GLU A 505 -4.30 -25.16 9.96
CA GLU A 505 -5.62 -24.65 9.70
C GLU A 505 -5.54 -23.17 9.25
N PRO A 506 -6.42 -22.72 8.32
CA PRO A 506 -6.44 -21.34 7.89
C PRO A 506 -6.81 -20.38 9.04
N GLU A 507 -6.25 -19.18 8.99
CA GLU A 507 -6.68 -18.11 9.87
C GLU A 507 -8.14 -17.75 9.58
N LYS A 508 -8.94 -17.57 10.62
CA LYS A 508 -10.34 -17.15 10.54
C LYS A 508 -10.58 -15.99 11.49
N SER A 509 -11.30 -15.00 11.03
CA SER A 509 -11.62 -13.84 11.86
C SER A 509 -13.10 -13.48 11.83
N VAL A 510 -13.51 -12.83 12.92
CA VAL A 510 -14.82 -12.19 13.06
C VAL A 510 -14.59 -10.76 13.50
N SER A 511 -15.29 -9.83 12.90
CA SER A 511 -15.26 -8.42 13.27
C SER A 511 -16.66 -7.85 13.42
N ILE A 512 -16.76 -6.88 14.34
CA ILE A 512 -17.92 -6.02 14.50
C ILE A 512 -17.44 -4.57 14.57
N GLU A 513 -18.19 -3.69 13.96
CA GLU A 513 -17.92 -2.26 13.91
C GLU A 513 -19.22 -1.47 14.00
N THR A 514 -19.19 -0.34 14.69
CA THR A 514 -20.25 0.68 14.66
C THR A 514 -19.61 2.04 14.54
N GLY A 515 -20.29 2.97 13.89
CA GLY A 515 -19.75 4.32 13.74
C GLY A 515 -20.75 5.37 13.36
N LEU A 516 -20.30 6.61 13.46
CA LEU A 516 -21.01 7.82 13.06
C LEU A 516 -20.23 8.45 11.91
N LYS A 517 -20.94 8.86 10.87
CA LYS A 517 -20.37 9.59 9.72
C LYS A 517 -20.99 10.96 9.59
N PHE A 518 -20.16 11.88 9.14
CA PHE A 518 -20.51 13.24 8.81
C PHE A 518 -20.08 13.57 7.38
N GLU A 519 -20.93 14.25 6.63
CA GLU A 519 -20.64 14.83 5.33
C GLU A 519 -21.31 16.21 5.28
N SER A 520 -20.57 17.27 4.92
CA SER A 520 -21.13 18.60 4.77
C SER A 520 -22.08 18.68 3.57
N GLU A 521 -23.06 19.60 3.60
CA GLU A 521 -24.02 19.81 2.51
C GLU A 521 -23.35 20.09 1.16
N ASP A 522 -22.23 20.82 1.16
CA ASP A 522 -21.45 21.12 -0.03
C ASP A 522 -20.52 19.96 -0.46
N LYS A 523 -20.54 18.84 0.27
CA LYS A 523 -19.75 17.63 0.03
C LYS A 523 -18.22 17.84 -0.02
N LYS A 524 -17.73 18.92 0.60
CA LYS A 524 -16.29 19.24 0.63
C LYS A 524 -15.59 18.77 1.89
N THR A 525 -16.37 18.36 2.89
CA THR A 525 -15.86 17.96 4.20
C THR A 525 -16.59 16.72 4.68
N GLY A 526 -15.86 15.82 5.27
CA GLY A 526 -16.46 14.63 5.86
C GLY A 526 -15.56 14.01 6.93
N GLY A 527 -16.16 13.15 7.73
CA GLY A 527 -15.47 12.48 8.81
C GLY A 527 -16.19 11.20 9.26
N THR A 528 -15.45 10.35 9.95
CA THR A 528 -15.97 9.09 10.51
C THR A 528 -15.42 8.90 11.92
N LEU A 529 -16.28 8.59 12.86
CA LEU A 529 -15.93 8.06 14.18
C LEU A 529 -16.36 6.60 14.21
N SER A 530 -15.43 5.67 14.45
CA SER A 530 -15.73 4.24 14.51
C SER A 530 -15.21 3.58 15.77
N LEU A 531 -15.98 2.58 16.23
CA LEU A 531 -15.65 1.66 17.31
C LEU A 531 -15.62 0.27 16.75
N TYR A 532 -14.54 -0.48 16.97
CA TYR A 532 -14.41 -1.82 16.41
C TYR A 532 -13.88 -2.85 17.39
N GLN A 533 -14.21 -4.11 17.13
CA GLN A 533 -13.57 -5.27 17.73
C GLN A 533 -13.38 -6.36 16.68
N ILE A 534 -12.17 -6.91 16.61
CA ILE A 534 -11.77 -7.98 15.69
C ILE A 534 -11.13 -9.09 16.51
N GLN A 535 -11.52 -10.33 16.25
CA GLN A 535 -10.86 -11.53 16.78
C GLN A 535 -10.37 -12.39 15.63
N LYS A 536 -9.13 -12.85 15.68
CA LYS A 536 -8.52 -13.76 14.71
C LYS A 536 -7.94 -14.97 15.45
N LYS A 537 -8.15 -16.16 14.91
CA LYS A 537 -7.65 -17.45 15.43
C LYS A 537 -6.79 -18.16 14.40
N ASN A 538 -6.06 -19.15 14.84
CA ASN A 538 -5.10 -19.96 14.04
C ASN A 538 -3.95 -19.10 13.47
N VAL A 539 -3.56 -18.04 14.17
CA VAL A 539 -2.44 -17.18 13.78
C VAL A 539 -1.14 -17.94 13.95
N LEU A 540 -0.30 -17.97 12.91
CA LEU A 540 1.02 -18.60 13.02
C LEU A 540 1.96 -17.71 13.83
N MET A 541 2.62 -18.31 14.81
CA MET A 541 3.66 -17.70 15.63
C MET A 541 4.88 -18.60 15.64
N THR A 542 6.05 -18.00 15.88
CA THR A 542 7.28 -18.78 16.03
C THR A 542 7.18 -19.70 17.25
N ASP A 543 7.60 -20.96 17.11
CA ASP A 543 7.66 -21.87 18.23
C ASP A 543 8.71 -21.39 19.25
N PRO A 544 8.37 -21.31 20.56
CA PRO A 544 9.31 -20.81 21.55
C PRO A 544 10.51 -21.74 21.78
N ASN A 545 10.39 -23.02 21.42
CA ASN A 545 11.45 -24.02 21.57
C ASN A 545 12.32 -24.16 20.30
N ASP A 546 11.80 -23.78 19.14
CA ASP A 546 12.50 -23.81 17.87
C ASP A 546 12.17 -22.55 17.05
N PRO A 547 13.10 -21.59 16.94
CA PRO A 547 12.87 -20.34 16.21
C PRO A 547 12.68 -20.50 14.69
N ASP A 548 13.09 -21.63 14.14
CA ASP A 548 12.93 -21.95 12.72
C ASP A 548 11.57 -22.61 12.41
N GLU A 549 10.82 -23.00 13.44
CA GLU A 549 9.51 -23.63 13.34
C GLU A 549 8.37 -22.67 13.66
N LYS A 550 7.19 -22.96 13.10
CA LYS A 550 5.96 -22.25 13.37
C LYS A 550 4.96 -23.15 14.09
N ARG A 551 4.11 -22.54 14.89
CA ARG A 551 2.93 -23.17 15.47
C ARG A 551 1.72 -22.26 15.38
N ALA A 552 0.54 -22.85 15.35
CA ALA A 552 -0.69 -22.07 15.42
C ALA A 552 -0.87 -21.50 16.83
N ALA A 553 -0.96 -20.18 16.95
CA ALA A 553 -1.41 -19.52 18.17
C ALA A 553 -2.92 -19.72 18.37
N GLY A 554 -3.41 -19.57 19.60
CA GLY A 554 -4.82 -19.66 19.90
C GLY A 554 -5.63 -18.52 19.28
N LYS A 555 -5.53 -17.32 19.86
CA LYS A 555 -6.30 -16.14 19.39
C LYS A 555 -5.56 -14.83 19.60
N VAL A 556 -5.83 -13.92 18.68
CA VAL A 556 -5.41 -12.53 18.72
C VAL A 556 -6.66 -11.65 18.68
N ARG A 557 -6.70 -10.59 19.46
CA ARG A 557 -7.80 -9.62 19.48
C ARG A 557 -7.26 -8.21 19.29
N SER A 558 -7.95 -7.43 18.46
CA SER A 558 -7.79 -5.99 18.36
C SER A 558 -9.14 -5.30 18.58
N LYS A 559 -9.14 -4.25 19.39
CA LYS A 559 -10.30 -3.36 19.56
C LYS A 559 -9.83 -1.93 19.67
N GLY A 560 -10.65 -0.99 19.23
CA GLY A 560 -10.23 0.39 19.24
C GLY A 560 -11.30 1.40 18.89
N ILE A 561 -10.83 2.65 18.85
CA ILE A 561 -11.59 3.83 18.45
C ILE A 561 -10.77 4.53 17.38
N GLU A 562 -11.42 4.92 16.30
CA GLU A 562 -10.81 5.69 15.21
C GLU A 562 -11.65 6.92 14.92
N PHE A 563 -10.98 8.02 14.64
CA PHE A 563 -11.60 9.24 14.18
C PHE A 563 -10.81 9.76 12.97
N ASP A 564 -11.52 10.03 11.87
CA ASP A 564 -10.99 10.61 10.65
C ASP A 564 -11.83 11.84 10.28
N PHE A 565 -11.17 12.90 9.89
CA PHE A 565 -11.78 14.13 9.37
C PHE A 565 -10.94 14.64 8.21
N ASN A 566 -11.59 14.93 7.09
CA ASN A 566 -10.97 15.45 5.88
C ASN A 566 -11.83 16.54 5.25
N GLY A 567 -11.22 17.62 4.79
CA GLY A 567 -11.91 18.60 3.96
C GLY A 567 -11.57 20.04 4.25
N LYS A 568 -12.40 20.92 3.75
CA LYS A 568 -12.31 22.38 3.94
C LYS A 568 -13.04 22.79 5.21
N ILE A 569 -12.31 23.42 6.14
CA ILE A 569 -12.92 24.06 7.33
C ILE A 569 -13.48 25.43 6.96
N THR A 570 -12.78 26.16 6.10
CA THR A 570 -13.19 27.42 5.50
C THR A 570 -12.76 27.44 4.04
N ASP A 571 -13.11 28.49 3.28
CA ASP A 571 -12.68 28.61 1.89
C ASP A 571 -11.14 28.61 1.74
N ASN A 572 -10.43 29.06 2.77
CA ASN A 572 -8.97 29.19 2.78
C ASN A 572 -8.26 28.14 3.61
N ILE A 573 -8.96 27.28 4.38
CA ILE A 573 -8.34 26.32 5.29
C ILE A 573 -8.82 24.90 4.96
N LYS A 574 -7.89 24.05 4.60
CA LYS A 574 -8.08 22.60 4.49
C LYS A 574 -7.47 21.90 5.69
N ALA A 575 -8.07 20.80 6.11
CA ALA A 575 -7.57 19.97 7.19
C ALA A 575 -7.72 18.47 6.89
N ASN A 576 -6.73 17.71 7.33
CA ASN A 576 -6.85 16.29 7.62
C ASN A 576 -6.52 16.13 9.10
N PHE A 577 -7.37 15.46 9.82
CA PHE A 577 -7.14 15.09 11.22
C PHE A 577 -7.51 13.63 11.42
N ASN A 578 -6.66 12.88 12.12
CA ASN A 578 -6.98 11.53 12.53
C ASN A 578 -6.48 11.25 13.96
N TYR A 579 -7.19 10.34 14.62
CA TYR A 579 -6.82 9.79 15.90
C TYR A 579 -7.20 8.32 15.97
N THR A 580 -6.33 7.52 16.57
CA THR A 580 -6.57 6.10 16.79
C THR A 580 -6.17 5.70 18.22
N TYR A 581 -7.05 4.95 18.85
CA TYR A 581 -6.71 4.09 20.00
C TYR A 581 -6.85 2.63 19.57
N THR A 582 -5.80 1.81 19.76
CA THR A 582 -5.78 0.38 19.42
C THR A 582 -5.26 -0.45 20.61
N ASP A 583 -6.07 -1.38 21.12
CA ASP A 583 -5.66 -2.44 22.05
C ASP A 583 -5.59 -3.77 21.29
N ALA A 584 -4.41 -4.10 20.75
CA ALA A 584 -4.16 -5.31 19.96
C ALA A 584 -3.19 -6.24 20.68
N LYS A 585 -3.64 -7.47 21.00
CA LYS A 585 -2.87 -8.43 21.80
C LYS A 585 -3.25 -9.88 21.55
N VAL A 586 -2.34 -10.75 21.91
CA VAL A 586 -2.58 -12.19 22.03
C VAL A 586 -3.50 -12.43 23.23
N VAL A 587 -4.63 -13.11 23.05
CA VAL A 587 -5.62 -13.36 24.11
C VAL A 587 -5.74 -14.84 24.49
N GLU A 588 -5.16 -15.73 23.70
CA GLU A 588 -5.12 -17.16 23.98
C GLU A 588 -3.86 -17.74 23.33
N ASP A 589 -2.86 -18.05 24.12
CA ASP A 589 -1.62 -18.72 23.68
C ASP A 589 -0.85 -19.23 24.91
N SER A 590 -0.14 -20.38 24.79
CA SER A 590 0.62 -20.97 25.89
C SER A 590 1.84 -20.17 26.34
N THR A 591 2.36 -19.27 25.50
CA THR A 591 3.62 -18.54 25.73
C THR A 591 3.44 -17.03 25.69
N TYR A 592 2.60 -16.52 24.76
CA TYR A 592 2.53 -15.11 24.43
C TYR A 592 1.21 -14.45 24.87
N GLU A 593 0.37 -15.15 25.67
CA GLU A 593 -0.88 -14.58 26.18
C GLU A 593 -0.63 -13.27 26.94
N GLY A 594 -1.41 -12.24 26.59
CA GLY A 594 -1.29 -10.89 27.13
C GLY A 594 -0.33 -9.98 26.38
N ASN A 595 0.56 -10.51 25.53
CA ASN A 595 1.52 -9.71 24.78
C ASN A 595 0.83 -8.81 23.75
N GLU A 596 1.32 -7.57 23.67
CA GLU A 596 0.94 -6.59 22.65
C GLU A 596 1.50 -7.03 21.29
N LEU A 597 0.77 -6.75 20.21
CA LEU A 597 1.25 -7.08 18.87
C LEU A 597 2.41 -6.17 18.45
N LEU A 598 3.36 -6.74 17.73
CA LEU A 598 4.57 -6.08 17.26
C LEU A 598 4.26 -4.81 16.44
N ASN A 599 4.96 -3.71 16.75
CA ASN A 599 4.87 -2.41 16.08
C ASN A 599 3.48 -1.74 16.14
N ILE A 600 2.59 -2.15 17.01
CA ILE A 600 1.27 -1.55 17.14
C ILE A 600 1.25 -0.56 18.31
N PRO A 601 1.21 0.75 18.04
CA PRO A 601 1.06 1.75 19.11
C PRO A 601 -0.36 1.78 19.62
N LYS A 602 -0.52 2.03 20.92
CA LYS A 602 -1.86 2.21 21.53
C LYS A 602 -2.53 3.50 21.07
N HIS A 603 -1.77 4.54 20.85
CA HIS A 603 -2.28 5.84 20.42
C HIS A 603 -1.49 6.35 19.24
N THR A 604 -2.19 6.78 18.20
CA THR A 604 -1.63 7.57 17.11
C THR A 604 -2.55 8.75 16.83
N SER A 605 -1.98 9.86 16.43
CA SER A 605 -2.74 10.97 15.90
C SER A 605 -1.93 11.78 14.91
N SER A 606 -2.60 12.37 13.94
CA SER A 606 -1.98 13.36 13.09
C SER A 606 -2.96 14.49 12.75
N VAL A 607 -2.39 15.62 12.43
CA VAL A 607 -3.08 16.77 11.87
C VAL A 607 -2.26 17.32 10.73
N LEU A 608 -2.91 17.61 9.62
CA LEU A 608 -2.39 18.44 8.53
C LEU A 608 -3.34 19.62 8.36
N LEU A 609 -2.83 20.82 8.51
CA LEU A 609 -3.57 22.06 8.28
C LEU A 609 -2.90 22.80 7.13
N MET A 610 -3.67 23.21 6.14
CA MET A 610 -3.20 23.98 4.99
C MET A 610 -4.03 25.24 4.88
N TRP A 611 -3.36 26.40 4.91
CA TRP A 611 -3.95 27.67 4.61
C TRP A 611 -3.53 28.10 3.21
N GLU A 612 -4.49 28.52 2.39
CA GLU A 612 -4.27 28.92 1.00
C GLU A 612 -5.00 30.20 0.67
N ASP A 613 -4.40 31.00 -0.20
CA ASP A 613 -5.01 32.24 -0.69
C ASP A 613 -4.56 32.55 -2.12
N SER A 614 -5.30 33.42 -2.79
CA SER A 614 -5.05 33.83 -4.18
C SER A 614 -4.44 35.22 -4.22
N LEU A 615 -3.31 35.38 -4.90
CA LEU A 615 -2.72 36.68 -5.19
C LEU A 615 -3.36 37.35 -6.40
N SER A 616 -3.84 36.52 -7.34
CA SER A 616 -4.54 36.96 -8.55
C SER A 616 -5.39 35.82 -9.11
N LEU A 617 -6.13 36.05 -10.19
CA LEU A 617 -6.92 34.99 -10.88
C LEU A 617 -6.11 33.79 -11.31
N ASN A 618 -4.80 33.93 -11.50
CA ASN A 618 -3.93 32.85 -11.98
C ASN A 618 -2.81 32.46 -11.00
N SER A 619 -2.67 33.17 -9.88
CA SER A 619 -1.59 32.96 -8.91
C SER A 619 -2.14 32.73 -7.52
N SER A 620 -1.69 31.67 -6.86
CA SER A 620 -2.08 31.33 -5.49
C SER A 620 -0.89 30.77 -4.72
N TYR A 621 -1.00 30.78 -3.42
CA TYR A 621 0.00 30.18 -2.53
C TYR A 621 -0.68 29.50 -1.37
N GLY A 622 0.04 28.56 -0.78
CA GLY A 622 -0.43 27.89 0.42
C GLY A 622 0.75 27.57 1.33
N ILE A 623 0.46 27.59 2.62
CA ILE A 623 1.38 27.15 3.66
C ILE A 623 0.63 26.31 4.68
N GLY A 624 1.23 25.20 5.08
CA GLY A 624 0.62 24.29 6.03
C GLY A 624 1.61 23.66 6.96
N THR A 625 1.09 23.02 7.99
CA THR A 625 1.87 22.26 8.96
C THR A 625 1.22 20.90 9.19
N GLY A 626 2.06 19.87 9.29
CA GLY A 626 1.67 18.54 9.72
C GLY A 626 2.32 18.20 11.06
N ILE A 627 1.57 17.60 11.97
CA ILE A 627 2.08 17.08 13.24
C ILE A 627 1.60 15.65 13.38
N THR A 628 2.53 14.72 13.66
CA THR A 628 2.22 13.29 13.85
C THR A 628 2.76 12.85 15.19
N TYR A 629 1.90 12.21 16.00
CA TYR A 629 2.27 11.53 17.23
C TYR A 629 2.06 10.03 17.07
N VAL A 630 3.05 9.25 17.45
CA VAL A 630 3.01 7.78 17.51
C VAL A 630 3.42 7.35 18.92
N GLY A 631 2.52 6.66 19.59
CA GLY A 631 2.73 6.16 20.96
C GLY A 631 3.76 5.03 21.02
N ARG A 632 4.18 4.69 22.24
CA ARG A 632 5.04 3.54 22.54
C ARG A 632 4.43 2.25 21.96
N LYS A 633 5.29 1.36 21.45
CA LYS A 633 4.88 0.08 20.84
C LYS A 633 5.86 -1.05 21.16
N ALA A 634 5.37 -2.29 21.16
CA ALA A 634 6.21 -3.47 21.36
C ALA A 634 7.24 -3.60 20.25
N GLY A 635 8.49 -3.90 20.61
CA GLY A 635 9.61 -4.02 19.69
C GLY A 635 9.84 -5.45 19.18
N ASN A 636 9.22 -6.44 19.82
CA ASN A 636 9.21 -7.83 19.35
C ASN A 636 7.99 -8.58 19.92
N VAL A 637 7.79 -9.82 19.46
CA VAL A 637 6.65 -10.66 19.88
C VAL A 637 6.71 -11.05 21.36
N ASN A 638 7.90 -11.08 21.98
CA ASN A 638 8.10 -11.40 23.38
C ASN A 638 7.76 -10.23 24.31
N ASN A 639 7.62 -9.01 23.79
CA ASN A 639 7.45 -7.77 24.55
C ASN A 639 8.59 -7.50 25.55
N ASP A 640 9.79 -7.97 25.28
CA ASP A 640 10.95 -7.82 26.16
C ASP A 640 11.67 -6.47 25.97
N PHE A 641 11.33 -5.72 24.93
CA PHE A 641 11.68 -4.32 24.75
C PHE A 641 10.58 -3.55 24.00
N TYR A 642 10.61 -2.23 24.13
CA TYR A 642 9.63 -1.34 23.51
C TYR A 642 10.34 -0.21 22.74
N LEU A 643 9.72 0.18 21.65
CA LEU A 643 10.10 1.38 20.92
C LEU A 643 9.44 2.58 21.58
N PRO A 644 10.20 3.64 21.93
CA PRO A 644 9.66 4.86 22.50
C PRO A 644 8.64 5.54 21.61
N ASP A 645 7.77 6.32 22.21
CA ASP A 645 6.90 7.24 21.50
C ASP A 645 7.69 8.40 20.85
N TYR A 646 7.10 8.98 19.83
CA TYR A 646 7.69 10.13 19.16
C TYR A 646 6.63 11.07 18.57
N THR A 647 7.04 12.32 18.43
CA THR A 647 6.28 13.34 17.70
C THR A 647 7.18 13.95 16.63
N THR A 648 6.67 14.04 15.41
CA THR A 648 7.31 14.74 14.30
C THR A 648 6.43 15.87 13.80
N ALA A 649 7.04 16.91 13.24
CA ALA A 649 6.33 17.99 12.59
C ALA A 649 6.90 18.22 11.19
N LYS A 650 6.06 18.69 10.28
CA LYS A 650 6.45 19.09 8.93
C LYS A 650 5.88 20.44 8.53
N ILE A 651 6.52 21.08 7.58
CA ILE A 651 5.99 22.23 6.86
C ILE A 651 5.78 21.83 5.41
N VAL A 652 4.64 22.20 4.88
CA VAL A 652 4.29 22.05 3.46
C VAL A 652 3.94 23.42 2.92
N SER A 653 4.43 23.75 1.72
CA SER A 653 4.12 25.03 1.11
C SER A 653 4.17 24.95 -0.41
N TYR A 654 3.38 25.79 -1.07
CA TYR A 654 3.44 25.92 -2.51
C TYR A 654 3.22 27.37 -2.96
N TYR A 655 3.71 27.65 -4.16
CA TYR A 655 3.47 28.90 -4.87
C TYR A 655 3.16 28.60 -6.34
N LYS A 656 1.89 28.74 -6.72
CA LYS A 656 1.42 28.66 -8.10
C LYS A 656 1.64 30.04 -8.73
N VAL A 657 2.66 30.16 -9.57
CA VAL A 657 3.01 31.40 -10.26
C VAL A 657 1.91 31.76 -11.27
N ASN A 658 1.44 30.74 -12.00
CA ASN A 658 0.35 30.80 -12.97
C ASN A 658 -0.28 29.39 -13.09
N LYS A 659 -1.14 29.18 -14.09
CA LYS A 659 -1.78 27.88 -14.35
C LYS A 659 -0.77 26.77 -14.73
N GLU A 660 0.38 27.17 -15.26
CA GLU A 660 1.39 26.26 -15.82
C GLU A 660 2.51 25.94 -14.82
N LEU A 661 2.94 26.93 -14.02
CA LEU A 661 4.14 26.80 -13.18
C LEU A 661 3.81 26.86 -11.70
N ASN A 662 4.21 25.81 -10.99
CA ASN A 662 4.07 25.69 -9.54
C ASN A 662 5.40 25.30 -8.90
N PHE A 663 5.75 25.94 -7.78
CA PHE A 663 6.83 25.54 -6.89
C PHE A 663 6.26 25.04 -5.56
N SER A 664 6.90 24.07 -4.93
CA SER A 664 6.58 23.67 -3.56
C SER A 664 7.84 23.39 -2.76
N LEU A 665 7.77 23.65 -1.45
CA LEU A 665 8.81 23.36 -0.48
C LEU A 665 8.18 22.56 0.67
N ASN A 666 8.72 21.36 0.89
CA ASN A 666 8.33 20.47 1.98
C ASN A 666 9.53 20.27 2.91
N ILE A 667 9.33 20.44 4.22
CA ILE A 667 10.32 20.15 5.26
C ILE A 667 9.73 19.11 6.19
N ASP A 668 10.23 17.88 6.11
CA ASP A 668 9.83 16.78 6.98
C ASP A 668 10.68 16.73 8.24
N ASN A 669 10.08 16.22 9.33
CA ASN A 669 10.74 16.13 10.64
C ASN A 669 11.45 17.44 11.02
N LEU A 670 10.70 18.53 11.03
CA LEU A 670 11.19 19.92 11.20
C LEU A 670 12.16 20.10 12.38
N PHE A 671 11.91 19.40 13.48
CA PHE A 671 12.72 19.50 14.70
C PHE A 671 13.83 18.47 14.80
N ASP A 672 14.10 17.72 13.72
CA ASP A 672 15.16 16.71 13.63
C ASP A 672 15.07 15.65 14.76
N LYS A 673 13.85 15.19 15.05
CA LYS A 673 13.60 14.19 16.07
C LYS A 673 14.20 12.85 15.65
N GLU A 674 15.08 12.28 16.44
CA GLU A 674 15.54 10.90 16.28
C GLU A 674 14.48 9.94 16.85
N TYR A 675 14.11 8.92 16.07
CA TYR A 675 13.12 7.91 16.46
C TYR A 675 13.30 6.60 15.71
N ILE A 676 12.74 5.53 16.26
CA ILE A 676 12.69 4.22 15.62
C ILE A 676 11.28 4.04 15.04
N ALA A 677 11.22 3.91 13.71
CA ALA A 677 9.95 3.81 12.99
C ALA A 677 9.27 2.44 13.17
N SER A 678 10.05 1.36 13.16
CA SER A 678 9.57 -0.02 13.35
C SER A 678 10.70 -0.94 13.74
N SER A 679 10.40 -2.19 14.08
CA SER A 679 11.38 -3.24 14.32
C SER A 679 10.87 -4.58 13.79
N TYR A 680 11.78 -5.50 13.51
CA TYR A 680 11.50 -6.92 13.38
C TYR A 680 11.80 -7.62 14.72
N ASP A 681 12.99 -7.34 15.23
CA ASP A 681 13.46 -7.72 16.56
C ASP A 681 14.57 -6.74 17.03
N ARG A 682 15.31 -7.12 18.10
CA ARG A 682 16.41 -6.29 18.65
C ARG A 682 17.58 -6.06 17.68
N SER A 683 17.70 -6.86 16.62
CA SER A 683 18.82 -6.81 15.66
C SER A 683 18.47 -6.03 14.40
N TRP A 684 17.19 -5.75 14.15
CA TRP A 684 16.71 -5.07 12.95
C TRP A 684 15.69 -3.99 13.30
N LEU A 685 16.19 -2.80 13.59
CA LEU A 685 15.42 -1.62 13.92
C LEU A 685 15.44 -0.64 12.75
N THR A 686 14.29 -0.30 12.21
CA THR A 686 14.16 0.71 11.14
C THR A 686 14.22 2.10 11.77
N VAL A 687 15.22 2.88 11.41
CA VAL A 687 15.39 4.27 11.89
C VAL A 687 14.45 5.18 11.11
N GLY A 688 13.84 6.13 11.81
CA GLY A 688 13.05 7.19 11.19
C GLY A 688 13.93 8.20 10.46
N ASN A 689 13.39 8.83 9.43
CA ASN A 689 14.12 9.84 8.66
C ASN A 689 14.41 11.08 9.53
N PRO A 690 15.63 11.64 9.50
CA PRO A 690 15.95 12.93 10.09
C PRO A 690 15.24 14.06 9.34
N ARG A 691 15.51 15.30 9.72
CA ARG A 691 15.00 16.45 8.98
C ARG A 691 15.45 16.42 7.52
N THR A 692 14.46 16.50 6.60
CA THR A 692 14.71 16.60 5.16
C THR A 692 13.95 17.79 4.60
N ALA A 693 14.52 18.42 3.58
CA ALA A 693 13.88 19.47 2.80
C ALA A 693 13.84 19.05 1.33
N THR A 694 12.72 19.27 0.68
CA THR A 694 12.54 19.00 -0.76
C THR A 694 11.92 20.23 -1.43
N LEU A 695 12.60 20.73 -2.45
CA LEU A 695 12.08 21.74 -3.36
C LEU A 695 11.60 21.06 -4.63
N SER A 696 10.38 21.38 -5.04
CA SER A 696 9.76 20.82 -6.24
C SER A 696 9.36 21.93 -7.20
N MET A 697 9.45 21.65 -8.49
CA MET A 697 8.91 22.47 -9.57
C MET A 697 8.00 21.58 -10.42
N THR A 698 6.78 22.04 -10.69
CA THR A 698 5.85 21.39 -11.62
C THR A 698 5.55 22.36 -12.75
N TYR A 699 5.76 21.93 -13.99
CA TYR A 699 5.39 22.66 -15.19
C TYR A 699 4.34 21.87 -15.97
N LYS A 700 3.19 22.53 -16.27
CA LYS A 700 2.09 22.01 -17.09
C LYS A 700 2.16 22.66 -18.48
N PHE A 701 1.88 21.90 -19.54
CA PHE A 701 1.95 22.40 -20.92
C PHE A 701 0.96 21.68 -21.84
#